data_cb6b285ea24594442fb216c1bbdbb142
#
_entry.id   cb6b285ea24594442fb216c1bbdbb142
#
_cell.length_a   1.000
_cell.length_b   1.000
_cell.length_c   1.000
_cell.angle_alpha   90.00
_cell.angle_beta   90.00
_cell.angle_gamma   90.00
#
_symmetry.space_group_name_H-M   'P 1'
#
loop_
_entity.id
_entity.type
_entity.pdbx_description
1 polymer ?
#
loop_
_entity_poly.entity_id
_entity_poly.type
_entity_poly.pdbx_seq_one_letter_code
_entity_poly.pdbx_strand_id
1 'polypeptide(L)'
;MQARSKVFLFLLSFTGAWATPLNLMPMPAKVAPLPGRLTIDSGFRADAVGISDHRLADAVHRLTARVVRQTGVSLIARNAGNATLTIECREPVPTYPAVGEDESYTLDVTPGGARLSARTVTGALRGMETFVQLIAPGADGFAVPAVHIEDRPRFPWRGLMLDVSRHWMPVEVVLRNLDAMAAVKLNVFHWHLSDDQGFRIESKLFPNLHQAGSDSLFYTQSQVRQVVDHARDRGIRVVPEFDIPGHTTSWLVGMPELASAPGPYEIQRRWGIFEPTLDPTREGTYRVLDAFFGEMATLFPDRYFHIGGDEIEDAQWKHSAAIQAFAKEHNLADSHALHTYFNQRVQALLAKHGKIMIGWDEVLAPGLSNDTVIQSWRGPDSLAEASRQGYRAILSAGYYLDHLQPAGKHYGVDPLDGAARLLDADQTSRILGGEACMWSEYVSPETVDSRIWPRMAAIAERFWSPRELRDAESMYERLEAVSRGLVWVNLRHRTSYQPMLDRLTGGEPSPALRVLADATEATGIEVRRDARHYTSLIDLNRFVDAVRPESDPVRRLERAAVRRSPADLAELRATLREWAESDVRLAPVAAGNPLIGELTRLSRALSAVGAIGLESLDFIETGKTAPETWISERLQRLAAMDRPEAEVMLAAIRPVRLLVQAASAGNQGVFRR
;
A
#
# COMPACT_ATOMS: atom_id res chain seq x y z
N MET A 1 5.36 39.20 55.00
CA MET A 1 6.08 37.94 55.09
C MET A 1 5.50 37.02 54.05
N GLN A 2 6.12 36.92 52.87
CA GLN A 2 5.72 36.04 51.77
C GLN A 2 6.72 34.88 51.72
N ALA A 3 6.24 33.66 51.97
CA ALA A 3 7.01 32.45 51.83
C ALA A 3 7.02 32.01 50.35
N ARG A 4 8.16 32.06 49.70
CA ARG A 4 8.39 31.49 48.35
C ARG A 4 8.73 30.00 48.48
N SER A 5 7.82 29.14 48.06
CA SER A 5 8.06 27.70 47.92
C SER A 5 8.91 27.47 46.67
N LYS A 6 10.13 26.94 46.83
CA LYS A 6 11.00 26.47 45.72
C LYS A 6 10.63 25.02 45.46
N VAL A 7 10.03 24.78 44.29
CA VAL A 7 9.88 23.43 43.74
C VAL A 7 11.22 23.05 43.10
N PHE A 8 11.90 22.06 43.68
CA PHE A 8 13.09 21.41 43.11
C PHE A 8 12.63 20.37 42.10
N LEU A 9 12.82 20.65 40.82
CA LEU A 9 12.65 19.68 39.74
C LEU A 9 13.90 18.78 39.72
N PHE A 10 13.77 17.53 40.20
CA PHE A 10 14.80 16.50 40.07
C PHE A 10 14.78 15.98 38.61
N LEU A 11 15.67 16.48 37.79
CA LEU A 11 16.06 15.86 36.52
C LEU A 11 16.89 14.60 36.84
N LEU A 12 16.23 13.46 36.88
CA LEU A 12 16.91 12.16 36.82
C LEU A 12 17.45 11.95 35.40
N SER A 13 18.72 12.28 35.20
CA SER A 13 19.49 11.85 34.05
C SER A 13 19.73 10.34 34.11
N PHE A 14 18.88 9.58 33.44
CA PHE A 14 19.14 8.16 33.16
C PHE A 14 20.20 8.08 32.03
N THR A 15 21.46 7.96 32.42
CA THR A 15 22.51 7.41 31.55
C THR A 15 22.39 5.89 31.58
N GLY A 16 21.37 5.35 30.93
CA GLY A 16 21.20 3.90 30.75
C GLY A 16 21.64 3.51 29.35
N ALA A 17 22.37 2.41 29.26
CA ALA A 17 22.86 1.79 28.04
C ALA A 17 21.83 1.82 26.90
N TRP A 18 22.25 2.24 25.73
CA TRP A 18 21.51 2.42 24.50
C TRP A 18 20.61 1.23 24.20
N ALA A 19 19.31 1.37 24.43
CA ALA A 19 18.33 0.43 23.90
C ALA A 19 18.36 0.56 22.37
N THR A 20 18.70 -0.52 21.68
CA THR A 20 18.63 -0.59 20.21
C THR A 20 17.22 -0.14 19.78
N PRO A 21 17.07 0.79 18.83
CA PRO A 21 15.75 1.22 18.38
C PRO A 21 14.90 0.01 17.95
N LEU A 22 13.68 -0.07 18.43
CA LEU A 22 12.76 -1.14 18.03
C LEU A 22 12.28 -0.87 16.61
N ASN A 23 12.58 -1.79 15.70
CA ASN A 23 12.21 -1.68 14.27
C ASN A 23 10.78 -2.19 14.02
N LEU A 24 9.81 -1.69 14.77
CA LEU A 24 8.40 -2.07 14.64
C LEU A 24 7.66 -1.14 13.67
N MET A 25 6.78 -1.73 12.85
CA MET A 25 5.86 -1.00 12.00
C MET A 25 4.60 -1.86 11.71
N PRO A 26 3.43 -1.41 12.12
CA PRO A 26 3.12 -0.18 12.85
C PRO A 26 3.73 -0.13 14.25
N MET A 27 4.16 1.08 14.68
CA MET A 27 4.64 1.31 16.05
C MET A 27 3.46 1.17 17.02
N PRO A 28 3.63 0.39 18.11
CA PRO A 28 2.59 0.22 19.12
C PRO A 28 2.23 1.52 19.86
N ALA A 29 1.04 1.54 20.43
CA ALA A 29 0.53 2.70 21.17
C ALA A 29 1.41 3.04 22.39
N LYS A 30 1.96 2.03 23.07
CA LYS A 30 2.85 2.21 24.21
C LYS A 30 3.94 1.14 24.22
N VAL A 31 5.18 1.56 24.40
CA VAL A 31 6.36 0.69 24.44
C VAL A 31 7.24 1.11 25.61
N ALA A 32 7.56 0.15 26.48
CA ALA A 32 8.48 0.34 27.60
C ALA A 32 9.61 -0.70 27.51
N PRO A 33 10.83 -0.29 27.08
CA PRO A 33 11.99 -1.18 27.05
C PRO A 33 12.34 -1.68 28.46
N LEU A 34 12.73 -2.95 28.56
CA LEU A 34 13.17 -3.61 29.77
C LEU A 34 14.62 -4.13 29.62
N PRO A 35 15.35 -4.35 30.73
CA PRO A 35 16.69 -4.90 30.64
C PRO A 35 16.70 -6.37 30.23
N GLY A 36 17.66 -6.72 29.34
CA GLY A 36 17.89 -8.09 28.88
C GLY A 36 17.21 -8.40 27.55
N ARG A 37 17.27 -9.67 27.18
CA ARG A 37 16.71 -10.22 25.93
C ARG A 37 16.28 -11.67 26.10
N LEU A 38 15.27 -12.10 25.37
CA LEU A 38 14.83 -13.49 25.26
C LEU A 38 15.56 -14.13 24.07
N THR A 39 16.33 -15.19 24.31
CA THR A 39 17.00 -15.93 23.24
C THR A 39 16.01 -16.79 22.46
N ILE A 40 16.16 -16.81 21.14
CA ILE A 40 15.43 -17.70 20.23
C ILE A 40 16.40 -18.81 19.80
N ASP A 41 16.22 -19.99 20.37
CA ASP A 41 17.07 -21.17 20.13
C ASP A 41 16.23 -22.39 19.73
N SER A 42 16.85 -23.55 19.64
CA SER A 42 16.19 -24.82 19.28
C SER A 42 15.08 -25.25 20.25
N GLY A 43 15.02 -24.67 21.44
CA GLY A 43 13.96 -24.90 22.44
C GLY A 43 12.77 -24.00 22.32
N PHE A 44 12.73 -23.07 21.33
CA PHE A 44 11.59 -22.17 21.15
C PHE A 44 10.28 -22.94 20.95
N ARG A 45 9.27 -22.58 21.74
CA ARG A 45 7.91 -23.11 21.66
C ARG A 45 6.89 -22.01 21.93
N ALA A 46 5.87 -21.93 21.11
CA ALA A 46 4.72 -21.05 21.32
C ALA A 46 3.48 -21.91 21.61
N ASP A 47 2.75 -21.57 22.66
CA ASP A 47 1.52 -22.27 23.04
C ASP A 47 0.39 -21.27 23.22
N ALA A 48 -0.82 -21.61 22.71
CA ALA A 48 -2.03 -20.87 22.95
C ALA A 48 -2.78 -21.45 24.15
N VAL A 49 -3.31 -20.57 25.00
CA VAL A 49 -4.11 -20.94 26.18
C VAL A 49 -5.38 -20.10 26.25
N GLY A 50 -6.38 -20.61 26.97
CA GLY A 50 -7.68 -19.95 27.14
C GLY A 50 -8.74 -20.59 26.25
N ILE A 51 -9.20 -19.89 25.20
CA ILE A 51 -10.25 -20.42 24.31
C ILE A 51 -9.69 -21.39 23.26
N SER A 52 -10.55 -22.30 22.80
CA SER A 52 -10.25 -23.17 21.65
C SER A 52 -10.79 -22.52 20.38
N ASP A 53 -9.89 -22.10 19.48
CA ASP A 53 -10.23 -21.52 18.17
C ASP A 53 -9.17 -22.01 17.14
N HIS A 54 -9.65 -22.55 16.00
CA HIS A 54 -8.75 -23.08 14.97
C HIS A 54 -7.85 -22.00 14.37
N ARG A 55 -8.33 -20.75 14.23
CA ARG A 55 -7.54 -19.61 13.71
C ARG A 55 -6.34 -19.33 14.61
N LEU A 56 -6.54 -19.43 15.93
CA LEU A 56 -5.45 -19.23 16.91
C LEU A 56 -4.44 -20.37 16.83
N ALA A 57 -4.89 -21.62 16.72
CA ALA A 57 -4.01 -22.78 16.59
C ALA A 57 -3.19 -22.69 15.29
N ASP A 58 -3.82 -22.39 14.16
CA ASP A 58 -3.16 -22.23 12.87
C ASP A 58 -2.21 -21.02 12.86
N ALA A 59 -2.54 -19.94 13.59
CA ALA A 59 -1.66 -18.80 13.74
C ALA A 59 -0.39 -19.13 14.54
N VAL A 60 -0.47 -19.96 15.58
CA VAL A 60 0.70 -20.46 16.33
C VAL A 60 1.59 -21.30 15.40
N HIS A 61 1.01 -22.13 14.54
CA HIS A 61 1.78 -22.89 13.54
C HIS A 61 2.47 -21.96 12.53
N ARG A 62 1.75 -20.95 12.00
CA ARG A 62 2.34 -19.95 11.09
C ARG A 62 3.46 -19.14 11.75
N LEU A 63 3.26 -18.69 12.99
CA LEU A 63 4.29 -17.99 13.78
C LEU A 63 5.53 -18.86 13.94
N THR A 64 5.37 -20.10 14.36
CA THR A 64 6.49 -21.05 14.55
C THR A 64 7.24 -21.27 13.24
N ALA A 65 6.53 -21.52 12.15
CA ALA A 65 7.13 -21.68 10.82
C ALA A 65 7.87 -20.41 10.36
N ARG A 66 7.34 -19.21 10.68
CA ARG A 66 8.00 -17.94 10.37
C ARG A 66 9.26 -17.72 11.21
N VAL A 67 9.24 -18.06 12.51
CA VAL A 67 10.44 -18.03 13.35
C VAL A 67 11.53 -18.90 12.74
N VAL A 68 11.23 -20.15 12.38
CA VAL A 68 12.19 -21.07 11.74
C VAL A 68 12.76 -20.48 10.44
N ARG A 69 11.91 -20.00 9.56
CA ARG A 69 12.35 -19.40 8.27
C ARG A 69 13.22 -18.16 8.45
N GLN A 70 12.87 -17.31 9.41
CA GLN A 70 13.55 -16.03 9.65
C GLN A 70 14.90 -16.20 10.36
N THR A 71 15.04 -17.24 11.19
CA THR A 71 16.22 -17.47 12.02
C THR A 71 17.10 -18.63 11.56
N GLY A 72 16.56 -19.56 10.78
CA GLY A 72 17.24 -20.82 10.43
C GLY A 72 17.39 -21.79 11.60
N VAL A 73 16.79 -21.52 12.76
CA VAL A 73 16.87 -22.37 13.95
C VAL A 73 16.09 -23.66 13.73
N SER A 74 16.75 -24.81 13.94
CA SER A 74 16.12 -26.14 13.94
C SER A 74 15.46 -26.39 15.29
N LEU A 75 14.13 -26.39 15.32
CA LEU A 75 13.37 -26.63 16.55
C LEU A 75 13.41 -28.10 16.94
N ILE A 76 13.68 -28.37 18.22
CA ILE A 76 13.66 -29.70 18.80
C ILE A 76 12.33 -29.88 19.53
N ALA A 77 11.54 -30.88 19.13
CA ALA A 77 10.34 -31.25 19.86
C ALA A 77 10.69 -31.68 21.28
N ARG A 78 10.39 -30.84 22.27
CA ARG A 78 10.53 -31.19 23.69
C ARG A 78 9.11 -31.45 24.24
N ASN A 79 8.89 -32.65 24.74
CA ASN A 79 7.62 -33.05 25.32
C ASN A 79 7.38 -32.49 26.74
N ALA A 80 8.35 -31.83 27.36
CA ALA A 80 8.22 -31.27 28.70
C ALA A 80 8.99 -29.96 28.82
N GLY A 81 8.34 -28.93 29.34
CA GLY A 81 8.89 -27.60 29.60
C GLY A 81 7.83 -26.51 29.38
N ASN A 82 8.08 -25.33 29.94
CA ASN A 82 7.23 -24.16 29.73
C ASN A 82 7.39 -23.62 28.30
N ALA A 83 6.31 -23.08 27.71
CA ALA A 83 6.37 -22.37 26.44
C ALA A 83 7.31 -21.15 26.55
N THR A 84 8.11 -20.90 25.49
CA THR A 84 8.91 -19.67 25.37
C THR A 84 8.01 -18.45 25.16
N LEU A 85 6.92 -18.63 24.38
CA LEU A 85 5.87 -17.65 24.18
C LEU A 85 4.52 -18.27 24.54
N THR A 86 3.87 -17.75 25.57
CA THR A 86 2.48 -18.10 25.93
C THR A 86 1.53 -17.06 25.35
N ILE A 87 0.52 -17.51 24.58
CA ILE A 87 -0.48 -16.66 23.96
C ILE A 87 -1.82 -16.92 24.65
N GLU A 88 -2.29 -15.95 25.43
CA GLU A 88 -3.54 -16.03 26.16
C GLU A 88 -4.66 -15.29 25.41
N CYS A 89 -5.73 -16.01 25.05
CA CYS A 89 -6.92 -15.44 24.47
C CYS A 89 -8.15 -15.77 25.33
N ARG A 90 -9.00 -14.77 25.63
CA ARG A 90 -10.02 -14.89 26.70
C ARG A 90 -11.44 -15.05 26.18
N GLU A 91 -11.78 -14.41 25.07
CA GLU A 91 -13.16 -14.37 24.59
C GLU A 91 -13.27 -14.90 23.15
N PRO A 92 -14.29 -15.73 22.87
CA PRO A 92 -14.59 -16.13 21.51
C PRO A 92 -15.11 -14.93 20.70
N VAL A 93 -14.82 -14.94 19.41
CA VAL A 93 -15.33 -13.95 18.45
C VAL A 93 -16.00 -14.65 17.27
N PRO A 94 -16.82 -13.94 16.48
CA PRO A 94 -17.42 -14.49 15.28
C PRO A 94 -16.39 -15.13 14.35
N THR A 95 -16.81 -16.11 13.57
CA THR A 95 -15.93 -16.81 12.61
C THR A 95 -15.26 -15.86 11.64
N TYR A 96 -16.00 -14.88 11.13
CA TYR A 96 -15.46 -13.84 10.27
C TYR A 96 -15.27 -12.53 11.04
N PRO A 97 -14.12 -11.82 10.85
CA PRO A 97 -13.88 -10.56 11.52
C PRO A 97 -14.92 -9.49 11.17
N ALA A 98 -15.15 -8.56 12.08
CA ALA A 98 -16.11 -7.47 11.91
C ALA A 98 -15.48 -6.10 12.19
N VAL A 99 -16.11 -5.02 11.68
CA VAL A 99 -15.70 -3.65 12.01
C VAL A 99 -15.88 -3.40 13.51
N GLY A 100 -14.85 -2.84 14.14
CA GLY A 100 -14.90 -2.51 15.56
C GLY A 100 -14.66 -3.68 16.52
N GLU A 101 -14.24 -4.86 15.98
CA GLU A 101 -13.73 -5.94 16.82
C GLU A 101 -12.53 -5.45 17.63
N ASP A 102 -12.41 -5.92 18.86
CA ASP A 102 -11.26 -5.56 19.73
C ASP A 102 -9.98 -6.22 19.21
N GLU A 103 -9.05 -5.41 18.74
CA GLU A 103 -7.74 -5.84 18.25
C GLU A 103 -6.60 -5.51 19.23
N SER A 104 -6.94 -5.14 20.46
CA SER A 104 -5.95 -4.77 21.48
C SER A 104 -5.22 -5.99 22.06
N TYR A 105 -3.99 -5.77 22.48
CA TYR A 105 -3.17 -6.78 23.15
C TYR A 105 -2.13 -6.15 24.09
N THR A 106 -1.59 -6.97 25.00
CA THR A 106 -0.37 -6.69 25.73
C THR A 106 0.67 -7.76 25.45
N LEU A 107 1.93 -7.36 25.31
CA LEU A 107 3.05 -8.26 25.09
C LEU A 107 4.15 -7.94 26.10
N ASP A 108 4.41 -8.90 26.97
CA ASP A 108 5.50 -8.87 27.96
C ASP A 108 6.61 -9.82 27.53
N VAL A 109 7.81 -9.30 27.30
CA VAL A 109 8.99 -10.08 26.98
C VAL A 109 10.03 -9.88 28.06
N THR A 110 10.51 -10.99 28.64
CA THR A 110 11.57 -11.03 29.65
C THR A 110 12.63 -12.05 29.21
N PRO A 111 13.83 -12.06 29.85
CA PRO A 111 14.83 -13.12 29.55
C PRO A 111 14.34 -14.54 29.81
N GLY A 112 13.34 -14.73 30.67
CA GLY A 112 12.77 -16.01 31.03
C GLY A 112 11.63 -16.52 30.15
N GLY A 113 11.09 -15.69 29.26
CA GLY A 113 9.97 -16.02 28.38
C GLY A 113 9.14 -14.81 27.98
N ALA A 114 8.14 -15.04 27.12
CA ALA A 114 7.22 -14.02 26.65
C ALA A 114 5.76 -14.42 26.92
N ARG A 115 4.93 -13.42 27.20
CA ARG A 115 3.48 -13.56 27.36
C ARG A 115 2.76 -12.54 26.49
N LEU A 116 1.94 -13.03 25.58
CA LEU A 116 1.00 -12.26 24.80
C LEU A 116 -0.39 -12.46 25.36
N SER A 117 -1.06 -11.40 25.78
CA SER A 117 -2.44 -11.45 26.30
C SER A 117 -3.34 -10.60 25.43
N ALA A 118 -4.42 -11.17 24.93
CA ALA A 118 -5.44 -10.49 24.16
C ALA A 118 -6.83 -10.90 24.63
N ARG A 119 -7.80 -10.01 24.45
CA ARG A 119 -9.20 -10.33 24.71
C ARG A 119 -9.75 -11.26 23.64
N THR A 120 -9.43 -10.99 22.38
CA THR A 120 -9.95 -11.66 21.19
C THR A 120 -8.87 -12.39 20.40
N VAL A 121 -9.30 -13.31 19.52
CA VAL A 121 -8.40 -13.98 18.57
C VAL A 121 -7.69 -12.95 17.68
N THR A 122 -8.42 -11.96 17.20
CA THR A 122 -7.84 -10.93 16.30
C THR A 122 -6.77 -10.10 17.01
N GLY A 123 -6.97 -9.73 18.28
CA GLY A 123 -5.94 -9.09 19.09
C GLY A 123 -4.69 -9.97 19.26
N ALA A 124 -4.87 -11.28 19.50
CA ALA A 124 -3.76 -12.24 19.58
C ALA A 124 -2.99 -12.33 18.26
N LEU A 125 -3.68 -12.36 17.11
CA LEU A 125 -3.05 -12.31 15.78
C LEU A 125 -2.15 -11.08 15.60
N ARG A 126 -2.63 -9.87 16.00
CA ARG A 126 -1.85 -8.63 15.92
C ARG A 126 -0.62 -8.65 16.82
N GLY A 127 -0.75 -9.18 18.02
CA GLY A 127 0.38 -9.30 18.95
C GLY A 127 1.42 -10.30 18.50
N MET A 128 1.04 -11.40 17.87
CA MET A 128 1.97 -12.38 17.28
C MET A 128 2.83 -11.75 16.18
N GLU A 129 2.26 -10.91 15.33
CA GLU A 129 3.02 -10.19 14.30
C GLU A 129 4.03 -9.21 14.93
N THR A 130 3.67 -8.56 16.03
CA THR A 130 4.61 -7.70 16.77
C THR A 130 5.76 -8.52 17.37
N PHE A 131 5.47 -9.68 17.96
CA PHE A 131 6.51 -10.56 18.50
C PHE A 131 7.54 -10.99 17.44
N VAL A 132 7.05 -11.38 16.25
CA VAL A 132 7.92 -11.80 15.14
C VAL A 132 8.77 -10.64 14.60
N GLN A 133 8.23 -9.42 14.54
CA GLN A 133 8.99 -8.24 14.14
C GLN A 133 10.11 -7.87 15.13
N LEU A 134 9.97 -8.22 16.41
CA LEU A 134 10.97 -7.96 17.44
C LEU A 134 12.18 -8.92 17.36
N ILE A 135 12.09 -10.04 16.65
CA ILE A 135 13.18 -10.98 16.50
C ILE A 135 14.30 -10.34 15.67
N ALA A 136 15.46 -10.17 16.30
CA ALA A 136 16.62 -9.56 15.68
C ALA A 136 17.88 -10.43 15.84
N PRO A 137 18.83 -10.38 14.89
CA PRO A 137 20.13 -11.04 15.05
C PRO A 137 20.96 -10.31 16.12
N GLY A 138 21.73 -11.08 16.88
CA GLY A 138 22.70 -10.62 17.85
C GLY A 138 24.01 -11.40 17.74
N ALA A 139 25.01 -11.12 18.60
CA ALA A 139 26.30 -11.76 18.55
C ALA A 139 26.20 -13.29 18.76
N ASP A 140 25.26 -13.75 19.58
CA ASP A 140 25.09 -15.12 20.00
C ASP A 140 23.89 -15.83 19.35
N GLY A 141 23.40 -15.34 18.21
CA GLY A 141 22.22 -15.86 17.51
C GLY A 141 21.07 -14.87 17.47
N PHE A 142 19.83 -15.37 17.51
CA PHE A 142 18.63 -14.53 17.44
C PHE A 142 18.01 -14.29 18.83
N ALA A 143 17.50 -13.10 19.04
CA ALA A 143 16.85 -12.75 20.31
C ALA A 143 15.73 -11.73 20.10
N VAL A 144 14.83 -11.65 21.08
CA VAL A 144 13.81 -10.61 21.23
C VAL A 144 14.23 -9.71 22.39
N PRO A 145 14.31 -8.39 22.24
CA PRO A 145 14.60 -7.47 23.34
C PRO A 145 13.51 -7.58 24.42
N ALA A 146 13.92 -7.51 25.69
CA ALA A 146 12.94 -7.47 26.77
C ALA A 146 12.16 -6.14 26.72
N VAL A 147 10.84 -6.25 26.74
CA VAL A 147 9.96 -5.09 26.52
C VAL A 147 8.55 -5.36 27.07
N HIS A 148 7.89 -4.31 27.53
CA HIS A 148 6.44 -4.30 27.76
C HIS A 148 5.76 -3.45 26.68
N ILE A 149 4.73 -4.00 26.01
CA ILE A 149 3.95 -3.35 24.96
C ILE A 149 2.47 -3.41 25.32
N GLU A 150 1.78 -2.25 25.25
CA GLU A 150 0.33 -2.16 25.22
C GLU A 150 -0.05 -1.57 23.85
N ASP A 151 -0.93 -2.24 23.10
CA ASP A 151 -1.21 -1.83 21.72
C ASP A 151 -2.68 -1.99 21.34
N ARG A 152 -3.14 -1.14 20.44
CA ARG A 152 -4.47 -1.14 19.84
C ARG A 152 -4.50 -0.27 18.59
N PRO A 153 -5.40 -0.54 17.63
CA PRO A 153 -5.53 0.30 16.45
C PRO A 153 -6.17 1.67 16.80
N ARG A 154 -5.78 2.67 16.04
CA ARG A 154 -6.38 4.00 16.05
C ARG A 154 -7.69 4.03 15.27
N PHE A 155 -7.75 3.32 14.13
CA PHE A 155 -8.92 3.25 13.26
C PHE A 155 -9.42 1.81 13.09
N PRO A 156 -10.75 1.61 13.05
CA PRO A 156 -11.34 0.29 12.80
C PRO A 156 -11.26 -0.17 11.33
N TRP A 157 -10.99 0.72 10.36
CA TRP A 157 -10.82 0.42 8.95
C TRP A 157 -9.40 0.75 8.50
N ARG A 158 -8.66 -0.26 8.05
CA ARG A 158 -7.27 -0.15 7.59
C ARG A 158 -7.14 -1.01 6.35
N GLY A 159 -7.50 -0.41 5.20
CA GLY A 159 -7.72 -1.13 3.94
C GLY A 159 -6.55 -1.08 2.96
N LEU A 160 -6.53 -2.11 2.12
CA LEU A 160 -5.81 -2.14 0.86
C LEU A 160 -6.78 -2.64 -0.22
N MET A 161 -7.06 -1.79 -1.21
CA MET A 161 -7.75 -2.17 -2.44
C MET A 161 -6.73 -2.70 -3.46
N LEU A 162 -7.08 -3.78 -4.14
CA LEU A 162 -6.35 -4.32 -5.28
C LEU A 162 -7.28 -4.47 -6.48
N ASP A 163 -6.96 -3.72 -7.53
CA ASP A 163 -7.57 -3.89 -8.85
C ASP A 163 -6.99 -5.14 -9.52
N VAL A 164 -7.88 -6.06 -9.91
CA VAL A 164 -7.52 -7.28 -10.65
C VAL A 164 -8.16 -7.30 -12.03
N SER A 165 -8.81 -6.21 -12.41
CA SER A 165 -9.59 -6.06 -13.63
C SER A 165 -8.76 -5.53 -14.79
N ARG A 166 -8.03 -4.40 -14.60
CA ARG A 166 -7.18 -3.79 -15.64
C ARG A 166 -6.05 -4.74 -16.04
N HIS A 167 -5.35 -5.32 -15.06
CA HIS A 167 -4.48 -6.48 -15.27
C HIS A 167 -4.86 -7.61 -14.32
N TRP A 168 -4.86 -8.83 -14.84
CA TRP A 168 -5.19 -10.03 -14.08
C TRP A 168 -4.15 -10.31 -12.98
N MET A 169 -4.63 -10.65 -11.77
CA MET A 169 -3.79 -11.06 -10.65
C MET A 169 -4.14 -12.50 -10.23
N PRO A 170 -3.26 -13.49 -10.43
CA PRO A 170 -3.49 -14.86 -9.98
C PRO A 170 -3.71 -14.96 -8.46
N VAL A 171 -4.39 -16.01 -8.01
CA VAL A 171 -4.73 -16.23 -6.58
C VAL A 171 -3.51 -16.14 -5.68
N GLU A 172 -2.36 -16.66 -6.10
CA GLU A 172 -1.11 -16.65 -5.32
C GLU A 172 -0.61 -15.24 -5.05
N VAL A 173 -0.90 -14.30 -5.94
CA VAL A 173 -0.59 -12.88 -5.76
C VAL A 173 -1.46 -12.30 -4.63
N VAL A 174 -2.75 -12.60 -4.66
CA VAL A 174 -3.70 -12.16 -3.62
C VAL A 174 -3.32 -12.74 -2.27
N LEU A 175 -3.07 -14.05 -2.19
CA LEU A 175 -2.74 -14.74 -0.94
C LEU A 175 -1.47 -14.18 -0.27
N ARG A 176 -0.38 -13.96 -1.05
CA ARG A 176 0.86 -13.41 -0.46
C ARG A 176 0.72 -11.95 -0.01
N ASN A 177 -0.14 -11.17 -0.69
CA ASN A 177 -0.45 -9.81 -0.26
C ASN A 177 -1.29 -9.79 1.03
N LEU A 178 -2.22 -10.73 1.22
CA LEU A 178 -2.94 -10.94 2.48
C LEU A 178 -1.98 -11.30 3.63
N ASP A 179 -0.97 -12.13 3.39
CA ASP A 179 0.07 -12.43 4.37
C ASP A 179 0.85 -11.17 4.79
N ALA A 180 1.18 -10.31 3.83
CA ALA A 180 1.85 -9.05 4.10
C ALA A 180 0.95 -8.03 4.80
N MET A 181 -0.32 -7.97 4.44
CA MET A 181 -1.33 -7.15 5.13
C MET A 181 -1.42 -7.52 6.61
N ALA A 182 -1.47 -8.83 6.92
CA ALA A 182 -1.48 -9.32 8.30
C ALA A 182 -0.22 -8.88 9.05
N ALA A 183 0.96 -9.00 8.43
CA ALA A 183 2.25 -8.65 9.03
C ALA A 183 2.34 -7.18 9.47
N VAL A 184 1.58 -6.28 8.84
CA VAL A 184 1.50 -4.85 9.19
C VAL A 184 0.14 -4.43 9.74
N LYS A 185 -0.67 -5.39 10.20
CA LYS A 185 -1.93 -5.18 10.93
C LYS A 185 -3.04 -4.48 10.12
N LEU A 186 -3.03 -4.60 8.79
CA LEU A 186 -4.18 -4.24 7.97
C LEU A 186 -5.33 -5.23 8.20
N ASN A 187 -6.58 -4.78 8.04
CA ASN A 187 -7.75 -5.61 8.37
C ASN A 187 -8.85 -5.60 7.32
N VAL A 188 -8.68 -4.92 6.19
CA VAL A 188 -9.62 -4.92 5.07
C VAL A 188 -8.88 -5.13 3.77
N PHE A 189 -9.25 -6.16 3.04
CA PHE A 189 -8.90 -6.39 1.66
C PHE A 189 -10.09 -6.01 0.79
N HIS A 190 -9.99 -4.90 0.08
CA HIS A 190 -10.98 -4.47 -0.90
C HIS A 190 -10.58 -5.04 -2.26
N TRP A 191 -11.45 -5.86 -2.84
CA TRP A 191 -11.16 -6.62 -4.05
C TRP A 191 -11.98 -6.09 -5.21
N HIS A 192 -11.35 -5.29 -6.09
CA HIS A 192 -11.97 -4.69 -7.27
C HIS A 192 -12.05 -5.73 -8.38
N LEU A 193 -13.22 -6.38 -8.52
CA LEU A 193 -13.43 -7.60 -9.29
C LEU A 193 -14.00 -7.38 -10.68
N SER A 194 -14.54 -6.21 -11.00
CA SER A 194 -15.05 -5.90 -12.33
C SER A 194 -14.81 -4.45 -12.72
N ASP A 195 -14.43 -4.26 -13.99
CA ASP A 195 -14.24 -2.99 -14.65
C ASP A 195 -14.37 -3.18 -16.16
N ASP A 196 -14.18 -2.16 -16.97
CA ASP A 196 -14.27 -2.20 -18.44
C ASP A 196 -13.36 -3.26 -19.09
N GLN A 197 -12.21 -3.58 -18.47
CA GLN A 197 -11.19 -4.51 -18.99
C GLN A 197 -11.39 -5.95 -18.55
N GLY A 198 -12.29 -6.21 -17.61
CA GLY A 198 -12.54 -7.59 -17.19
C GLY A 198 -13.54 -7.78 -16.06
N PHE A 199 -14.34 -8.82 -16.20
CA PHE A 199 -15.22 -9.36 -15.17
C PHE A 199 -14.57 -10.58 -14.52
N ARG A 200 -13.99 -10.44 -13.35
CA ARG A 200 -12.97 -11.36 -12.81
C ARG A 200 -13.49 -12.42 -11.83
N ILE A 201 -14.79 -12.70 -11.77
CA ILE A 201 -15.34 -13.70 -10.86
C ILE A 201 -16.34 -14.62 -11.55
N GLU A 202 -16.34 -15.91 -11.19
CA GLU A 202 -17.33 -16.88 -11.65
C GLU A 202 -18.72 -16.55 -11.09
N SER A 203 -19.69 -16.28 -11.97
CA SER A 203 -21.11 -16.35 -11.65
C SER A 203 -21.72 -17.62 -12.24
N LYS A 204 -22.40 -18.40 -11.43
CA LYS A 204 -23.13 -19.61 -11.87
C LYS A 204 -24.50 -19.27 -12.41
N LEU A 205 -25.10 -18.19 -11.93
CA LEU A 205 -26.39 -17.71 -12.42
C LEU A 205 -26.27 -17.01 -13.78
N PHE A 206 -25.16 -16.29 -13.99
CA PHE A 206 -24.90 -15.52 -15.20
C PHE A 206 -23.51 -15.86 -15.79
N PRO A 207 -23.30 -17.09 -16.30
CA PRO A 207 -21.99 -17.56 -16.73
C PRO A 207 -21.39 -16.73 -17.87
N ASN A 208 -22.21 -16.11 -18.70
CA ASN A 208 -21.74 -15.25 -19.78
C ASN A 208 -20.89 -14.06 -19.28
N LEU A 209 -21.15 -13.54 -18.06
CA LEU A 209 -20.39 -12.45 -17.49
C LEU A 209 -18.89 -12.74 -17.47
N HIS A 210 -18.49 -13.88 -16.90
CA HIS A 210 -17.08 -14.27 -16.82
C HIS A 210 -16.58 -15.02 -18.05
N GLN A 211 -17.44 -15.72 -18.80
CA GLN A 211 -17.02 -16.44 -20.00
C GLN A 211 -16.71 -15.49 -21.17
N ALA A 212 -17.50 -14.45 -21.36
CA ALA A 212 -17.32 -13.48 -22.42
C ALA A 212 -16.53 -12.21 -21.96
N GLY A 213 -16.74 -11.77 -20.71
CA GLY A 213 -16.19 -10.50 -20.20
C GLY A 213 -14.82 -10.60 -19.52
N SER A 214 -14.09 -11.74 -19.59
CA SER A 214 -12.87 -11.92 -18.78
C SER A 214 -11.63 -12.39 -19.53
N ASP A 215 -11.68 -12.69 -20.83
CA ASP A 215 -10.62 -13.38 -21.55
C ASP A 215 -10.22 -14.74 -20.91
N SER A 216 -11.15 -15.42 -20.25
CA SER A 216 -10.91 -16.63 -19.45
C SER A 216 -10.05 -16.41 -18.18
N LEU A 217 -9.82 -15.16 -17.78
CA LEU A 217 -9.04 -14.78 -16.61
C LEU A 217 -10.01 -14.34 -15.49
N PHE A 218 -10.45 -15.29 -14.69
CA PHE A 218 -11.38 -15.06 -13.58
C PHE A 218 -11.13 -16.01 -12.41
N TYR A 219 -11.59 -15.65 -11.24
CA TYR A 219 -11.56 -16.50 -10.05
C TYR A 219 -12.79 -17.40 -10.02
N THR A 220 -12.58 -18.70 -9.90
CA THR A 220 -13.67 -19.63 -9.60
C THR A 220 -14.22 -19.35 -8.20
N GLN A 221 -15.48 -19.72 -7.93
CA GLN A 221 -16.05 -19.58 -6.58
C GLN A 221 -15.26 -20.35 -5.53
N SER A 222 -14.58 -21.44 -5.90
CA SER A 222 -13.68 -22.16 -5.01
C SER A 222 -12.46 -21.33 -4.63
N GLN A 223 -11.86 -20.65 -5.60
CA GLN A 223 -10.73 -19.74 -5.36
C GLN A 223 -11.14 -18.51 -4.52
N VAL A 224 -12.36 -17.99 -4.75
CA VAL A 224 -12.91 -16.89 -3.93
C VAL A 224 -13.02 -17.33 -2.46
N ARG A 225 -13.59 -18.52 -2.20
CA ARG A 225 -13.67 -19.07 -0.83
C ARG A 225 -12.28 -19.26 -0.22
N GLN A 226 -11.32 -19.77 -1.01
CA GLN A 226 -9.92 -19.90 -0.55
C GLN A 226 -9.33 -18.55 -0.10
N VAL A 227 -9.55 -17.47 -0.85
CA VAL A 227 -9.09 -16.12 -0.50
C VAL A 227 -9.79 -15.61 0.76
N VAL A 228 -11.12 -15.78 0.84
CA VAL A 228 -11.92 -15.34 2.00
C VAL A 228 -11.50 -16.08 3.27
N ASP A 229 -11.30 -17.39 3.21
CA ASP A 229 -10.86 -18.20 4.35
C ASP A 229 -9.42 -17.84 4.77
N HIS A 230 -8.52 -17.66 3.81
CA HIS A 230 -7.14 -17.25 4.07
C HIS A 230 -7.06 -15.85 4.77
N ALA A 231 -7.90 -14.91 4.32
CA ALA A 231 -8.04 -13.60 4.93
C ALA A 231 -8.62 -13.68 6.36
N ARG A 232 -9.71 -14.43 6.54
CA ARG A 232 -10.35 -14.69 7.85
C ARG A 232 -9.33 -15.18 8.87
N ASP A 233 -8.51 -16.17 8.52
CA ASP A 233 -7.52 -16.78 9.40
C ASP A 233 -6.38 -15.82 9.78
N ARG A 234 -6.34 -14.63 9.16
CA ARG A 234 -5.43 -13.52 9.44
C ARG A 234 -6.10 -12.30 10.06
N GLY A 235 -7.39 -12.42 10.39
CA GLY A 235 -8.17 -11.31 10.93
C GLY A 235 -8.39 -10.19 9.90
N ILE A 236 -8.49 -10.56 8.60
CA ILE A 236 -8.73 -9.63 7.48
C ILE A 236 -10.12 -9.90 6.90
N ARG A 237 -10.89 -8.86 6.69
CA ARG A 237 -12.19 -8.87 6.03
C ARG A 237 -11.99 -8.72 4.52
N VAL A 238 -12.81 -9.38 3.72
CA VAL A 238 -12.79 -9.24 2.25
C VAL A 238 -14.07 -8.53 1.82
N VAL A 239 -13.90 -7.35 1.25
CA VAL A 239 -14.97 -6.52 0.68
C VAL A 239 -14.87 -6.59 -0.84
N PRO A 240 -15.85 -7.18 -1.54
CA PRO A 240 -15.84 -7.19 -3.00
C PRO A 240 -16.31 -5.86 -3.55
N GLU A 241 -15.77 -5.47 -4.71
CA GLU A 241 -16.29 -4.38 -5.52
C GLU A 241 -16.70 -4.91 -6.90
N PHE A 242 -17.89 -4.47 -7.31
CA PHE A 242 -18.40 -4.61 -8.66
C PHE A 242 -18.87 -3.24 -9.12
N ASP A 243 -18.04 -2.60 -9.94
CA ASP A 243 -18.28 -1.23 -10.35
C ASP A 243 -19.48 -1.13 -11.30
N ILE A 244 -20.44 -0.31 -10.92
CA ILE A 244 -21.71 -0.03 -11.60
C ILE A 244 -22.20 1.38 -11.24
N PRO A 245 -22.95 2.08 -12.11
CA PRO A 245 -23.37 1.70 -13.46
C PRO A 245 -22.38 2.06 -14.56
N GLY A 246 -21.32 2.82 -14.25
CA GLY A 246 -20.13 3.04 -15.08
C GLY A 246 -19.18 1.86 -15.03
N HIS A 247 -18.06 1.93 -15.75
CA HIS A 247 -17.00 0.89 -15.76
C HIS A 247 -17.53 -0.53 -16.04
N THR A 248 -18.58 -0.63 -16.88
CA THR A 248 -19.35 -1.87 -17.06
C THR A 248 -19.19 -2.52 -18.43
N THR A 249 -18.22 -2.11 -19.24
CA THR A 249 -18.08 -2.68 -20.59
C THR A 249 -17.93 -4.20 -20.55
N SER A 250 -17.15 -4.74 -19.59
CA SER A 250 -17.00 -6.20 -19.44
C SER A 250 -18.29 -6.94 -19.10
N TRP A 251 -19.19 -6.30 -18.31
CA TRP A 251 -20.54 -6.82 -18.04
C TRP A 251 -21.36 -6.89 -19.33
N LEU A 252 -21.29 -5.82 -20.14
CA LEU A 252 -22.10 -5.66 -21.35
C LEU A 252 -21.65 -6.55 -22.50
N VAL A 253 -20.40 -7.00 -22.49
CA VAL A 253 -19.93 -8.08 -23.41
C VAL A 253 -20.67 -9.39 -23.11
N GLY A 254 -20.89 -9.72 -21.85
CA GLY A 254 -21.62 -10.93 -21.46
C GLY A 254 -23.12 -10.80 -21.45
N MET A 255 -23.64 -9.59 -21.20
CA MET A 255 -25.07 -9.31 -21.03
C MET A 255 -25.46 -7.96 -21.65
N PRO A 256 -25.45 -7.85 -23.00
CA PRO A 256 -25.71 -6.60 -23.71
C PRO A 256 -27.11 -6.01 -23.48
N GLU A 257 -28.07 -6.84 -23.01
CA GLU A 257 -29.41 -6.40 -22.63
C GLU A 257 -29.46 -5.45 -21.43
N LEU A 258 -28.38 -5.35 -20.66
CA LEU A 258 -28.27 -4.42 -19.53
C LEU A 258 -27.84 -3.02 -19.97
N ALA A 259 -27.39 -2.85 -21.21
CA ALA A 259 -26.78 -1.62 -21.68
C ALA A 259 -27.79 -0.50 -21.94
N SER A 260 -27.33 0.74 -21.75
CA SER A 260 -28.06 1.98 -22.06
C SER A 260 -28.20 2.24 -23.56
N ALA A 261 -27.32 1.68 -24.38
CA ALA A 261 -27.33 1.80 -25.84
C ALA A 261 -27.17 0.43 -26.52
N PRO A 262 -27.53 0.29 -27.82
CA PRO A 262 -27.28 -0.96 -28.54
C PRO A 262 -25.78 -1.26 -28.72
N GLY A 263 -25.43 -2.55 -28.58
CA GLY A 263 -24.07 -3.04 -28.92
C GLY A 263 -23.80 -3.18 -30.42
N PRO A 264 -22.76 -3.90 -30.82
CA PRO A 264 -22.01 -4.85 -30.00
C PRO A 264 -21.00 -4.20 -29.05
N TYR A 265 -20.69 -4.90 -27.94
CA TYR A 265 -19.67 -4.48 -26.98
C TYR A 265 -18.47 -5.42 -27.04
N GLU A 266 -17.27 -4.86 -26.86
CA GLU A 266 -16.01 -5.58 -26.76
C GLU A 266 -15.28 -5.16 -25.50
N ILE A 267 -14.52 -6.06 -24.86
CA ILE A 267 -13.71 -5.75 -23.68
C ILE A 267 -12.77 -4.59 -23.99
N GLN A 268 -12.76 -3.57 -23.16
CA GLN A 268 -11.85 -2.44 -23.31
C GLN A 268 -10.41 -2.90 -23.11
N ARG A 269 -9.52 -2.34 -23.91
CA ARG A 269 -8.07 -2.66 -23.84
C ARG A 269 -7.24 -1.49 -23.35
N ARG A 270 -7.81 -0.29 -23.32
CA ARG A 270 -7.19 0.96 -22.88
C ARG A 270 -7.70 1.38 -21.52
N TRP A 271 -7.11 2.41 -21.00
CA TRP A 271 -7.44 3.03 -19.71
C TRP A 271 -8.24 4.31 -19.92
N GLY A 272 -9.19 4.59 -19.07
CA GLY A 272 -10.02 5.79 -19.13
C GLY A 272 -11.45 5.55 -18.70
N ILE A 273 -12.28 6.56 -18.88
CA ILE A 273 -13.73 6.56 -18.67
C ILE A 273 -14.38 6.30 -20.02
N PHE A 274 -15.30 5.36 -20.10
CA PHE A 274 -15.94 4.94 -21.35
C PHE A 274 -17.46 5.11 -21.30
N GLU A 275 -18.07 5.30 -22.48
CA GLU A 275 -19.51 5.53 -22.60
C GLU A 275 -20.42 4.35 -22.18
N PRO A 276 -20.06 3.06 -22.37
CA PRO A 276 -20.95 1.98 -22.02
C PRO A 276 -21.31 1.97 -20.54
N THR A 277 -22.62 2.09 -20.26
CA THR A 277 -23.18 2.11 -18.91
C THR A 277 -24.41 1.20 -18.81
N LEU A 278 -24.72 0.73 -17.61
CA LEU A 278 -25.99 0.05 -17.36
C LEU A 278 -27.16 1.00 -17.55
N ASP A 279 -28.29 0.46 -18.08
CA ASP A 279 -29.53 1.21 -18.19
C ASP A 279 -30.25 1.28 -16.83
N PRO A 280 -30.31 2.46 -16.19
CA PRO A 280 -30.90 2.62 -14.87
C PRO A 280 -32.43 2.64 -14.87
N THR A 281 -33.06 2.59 -16.06
CA THR A 281 -34.51 2.73 -16.20
C THR A 281 -35.21 1.38 -16.37
N ARG A 282 -34.46 0.32 -16.68
CA ARG A 282 -35.01 -1.01 -16.95
C ARG A 282 -35.14 -1.85 -15.68
N GLU A 283 -36.34 -2.31 -15.38
CA GLU A 283 -36.56 -3.26 -14.28
C GLU A 283 -35.79 -4.59 -14.48
N GLY A 284 -35.44 -4.94 -15.73
CA GLY A 284 -34.60 -6.07 -16.06
C GLY A 284 -33.22 -5.97 -15.43
N THR A 285 -32.59 -4.79 -15.46
CA THR A 285 -31.30 -4.50 -14.85
C THR A 285 -31.32 -4.82 -13.35
N TYR A 286 -32.32 -4.34 -12.63
CA TYR A 286 -32.44 -4.59 -11.18
C TYR A 286 -32.74 -6.04 -10.83
N ARG A 287 -33.49 -6.78 -11.68
CA ARG A 287 -33.69 -8.23 -11.47
C ARG A 287 -32.39 -9.01 -11.61
N VAL A 288 -31.54 -8.65 -12.58
CA VAL A 288 -30.23 -9.28 -12.75
C VAL A 288 -29.32 -8.93 -11.58
N LEU A 289 -29.24 -7.66 -11.19
CA LEU A 289 -28.42 -7.20 -10.05
C LEU A 289 -28.88 -7.86 -8.74
N ASP A 290 -30.19 -7.99 -8.48
CA ASP A 290 -30.70 -8.66 -7.28
C ASP A 290 -30.26 -10.12 -7.20
N ALA A 291 -30.40 -10.86 -8.31
CA ALA A 291 -29.97 -12.26 -8.37
C ALA A 291 -28.44 -12.39 -8.24
N PHE A 292 -27.69 -11.52 -8.90
CA PHE A 292 -26.23 -11.48 -8.83
C PHE A 292 -25.73 -11.16 -7.41
N PHE A 293 -26.27 -10.13 -6.76
CA PHE A 293 -25.90 -9.78 -5.39
C PHE A 293 -26.26 -10.90 -4.41
N GLY A 294 -27.38 -11.58 -4.63
CA GLY A 294 -27.76 -12.76 -3.84
C GLY A 294 -26.73 -13.87 -3.97
N GLU A 295 -26.23 -14.16 -5.17
CA GLU A 295 -25.16 -15.14 -5.39
C GLU A 295 -23.86 -14.71 -4.71
N MET A 296 -23.40 -13.48 -4.95
CA MET A 296 -22.14 -12.96 -4.39
C MET A 296 -22.19 -12.87 -2.86
N ALA A 297 -23.33 -12.53 -2.27
CA ALA A 297 -23.50 -12.47 -0.83
C ALA A 297 -23.23 -13.83 -0.13
N THR A 298 -23.37 -14.95 -0.84
CA THR A 298 -23.03 -16.29 -0.31
C THR A 298 -21.51 -16.56 -0.29
N LEU A 299 -20.75 -15.83 -1.08
CA LEU A 299 -19.29 -15.98 -1.20
C LEU A 299 -18.54 -15.02 -0.26
N PHE A 300 -19.08 -13.83 -0.05
CA PHE A 300 -18.47 -12.78 0.74
C PHE A 300 -19.25 -12.58 2.04
N PRO A 301 -18.78 -13.12 3.17
CA PRO A 301 -19.49 -13.05 4.45
C PRO A 301 -19.48 -11.69 5.10
N ASP A 302 -18.59 -10.77 4.68
CA ASP A 302 -18.55 -9.41 5.21
C ASP A 302 -19.87 -8.67 4.95
N ARG A 303 -20.24 -7.78 5.87
CA ARG A 303 -21.47 -6.99 5.74
C ARG A 303 -21.37 -5.90 4.66
N TYR A 304 -20.17 -5.49 4.28
CA TYR A 304 -19.94 -4.42 3.32
C TYR A 304 -19.77 -4.97 1.91
N PHE A 305 -20.30 -4.21 0.95
CA PHE A 305 -20.26 -4.52 -0.46
C PHE A 305 -20.06 -3.21 -1.23
N HIS A 306 -19.01 -3.12 -2.01
CA HIS A 306 -18.67 -1.92 -2.76
C HIS A 306 -19.26 -2.00 -4.18
N ILE A 307 -19.85 -0.90 -4.64
CA ILE A 307 -20.51 -0.81 -5.96
C ILE A 307 -19.75 0.08 -6.95
N GLY A 308 -18.60 0.64 -6.57
CA GLY A 308 -17.96 1.68 -7.36
C GLY A 308 -18.80 2.95 -7.36
N GLY A 309 -19.44 3.25 -8.48
CA GLY A 309 -20.36 4.34 -8.65
C GLY A 309 -19.70 5.66 -9.03
N ASP A 310 -18.45 5.62 -9.46
CA ASP A 310 -17.65 6.75 -9.92
C ASP A 310 -17.72 6.91 -11.44
N GLU A 311 -17.23 8.04 -11.92
CA GLU A 311 -16.83 8.34 -13.30
C GLU A 311 -17.82 7.95 -14.39
N ILE A 312 -19.14 8.18 -14.19
CA ILE A 312 -20.14 7.83 -15.19
C ILE A 312 -20.04 8.75 -16.39
N GLU A 313 -19.74 8.18 -17.57
CA GLU A 313 -19.89 8.87 -18.85
C GLU A 313 -21.37 8.81 -19.30
N ASP A 314 -22.06 9.91 -19.18
CA ASP A 314 -23.53 9.98 -19.32
C ASP A 314 -24.04 10.20 -20.75
N ALA A 315 -23.16 10.15 -21.75
CA ALA A 315 -23.53 10.39 -23.15
C ALA A 315 -24.64 9.44 -23.64
N GLN A 316 -24.53 8.14 -23.32
CA GLN A 316 -25.57 7.17 -23.68
C GLN A 316 -26.90 7.47 -22.99
N TRP A 317 -26.90 7.92 -21.73
CA TRP A 317 -28.11 8.30 -21.02
C TRP A 317 -28.77 9.53 -21.67
N LYS A 318 -27.98 10.53 -22.02
CA LYS A 318 -28.45 11.77 -22.65
C LYS A 318 -29.04 11.54 -24.05
N HIS A 319 -28.46 10.62 -24.81
CA HIS A 319 -28.89 10.35 -26.19
C HIS A 319 -30.05 9.34 -26.27
N SER A 320 -30.35 8.59 -25.23
CA SER A 320 -31.44 7.62 -25.22
C SER A 320 -32.77 8.28 -24.97
N ALA A 321 -33.64 8.34 -26.01
CA ALA A 321 -34.97 8.90 -25.88
C ALA A 321 -35.83 8.20 -24.81
N ALA A 322 -35.64 6.90 -24.61
CA ALA A 322 -36.35 6.11 -23.59
C ALA A 322 -35.91 6.53 -22.18
N ILE A 323 -34.59 6.67 -21.96
CA ILE A 323 -34.05 7.10 -20.66
C ILE A 323 -34.49 8.53 -20.35
N GLN A 324 -34.44 9.45 -21.34
CA GLN A 324 -34.89 10.82 -21.16
C GLN A 324 -36.40 10.93 -20.87
N ALA A 325 -37.20 10.09 -21.50
CA ALA A 325 -38.65 10.01 -21.21
C ALA A 325 -38.91 9.53 -19.78
N PHE A 326 -38.20 8.49 -19.34
CA PHE A 326 -38.25 7.97 -17.97
C PHE A 326 -37.82 9.04 -16.95
N ALA A 327 -36.68 9.71 -17.19
CA ALA A 327 -36.18 10.75 -16.31
C ALA A 327 -37.23 11.89 -16.14
N LYS A 328 -37.85 12.30 -17.23
CA LYS A 328 -38.94 13.32 -17.21
C LYS A 328 -40.15 12.83 -16.42
N GLU A 329 -40.61 11.60 -16.63
CA GLU A 329 -41.74 10.99 -15.91
C GLU A 329 -41.52 10.93 -14.40
N HIS A 330 -40.28 10.62 -14.00
CA HIS A 330 -39.89 10.49 -12.60
C HIS A 330 -39.34 11.78 -11.97
N ASN A 331 -39.41 12.92 -12.67
CA ASN A 331 -38.89 14.21 -12.23
C ASN A 331 -37.41 14.20 -11.88
N LEU A 332 -36.60 13.42 -12.58
CA LEU A 332 -35.14 13.37 -12.46
C LEU A 332 -34.54 14.45 -13.36
N ALA A 333 -33.97 15.49 -12.75
CA ALA A 333 -33.59 16.72 -13.44
C ALA A 333 -32.42 16.58 -14.41
N ASP A 334 -31.50 15.67 -14.09
CA ASP A 334 -30.23 15.48 -14.80
C ASP A 334 -29.68 14.07 -14.60
N SER A 335 -28.50 13.80 -15.18
CA SER A 335 -27.81 12.51 -15.03
C SER A 335 -27.39 12.20 -13.58
N HIS A 336 -27.13 13.22 -12.77
CA HIS A 336 -26.82 13.03 -11.36
C HIS A 336 -28.06 12.55 -10.57
N ALA A 337 -29.22 13.11 -10.84
CA ALA A 337 -30.48 12.64 -10.26
C ALA A 337 -30.82 11.20 -10.70
N LEU A 338 -30.53 10.86 -11.96
CA LEU A 338 -30.69 9.50 -12.47
C LEU A 338 -29.70 8.52 -11.82
N HIS A 339 -28.46 8.93 -11.61
CA HIS A 339 -27.46 8.15 -10.86
C HIS A 339 -27.91 7.94 -9.41
N THR A 340 -28.40 8.99 -8.75
CA THR A 340 -28.96 8.88 -7.39
C THR A 340 -30.11 7.88 -7.34
N TYR A 341 -31.05 7.93 -8.30
CA TYR A 341 -32.13 6.96 -8.43
C TYR A 341 -31.59 5.52 -8.54
N PHE A 342 -30.59 5.29 -9.40
CA PHE A 342 -29.94 4.00 -9.56
C PHE A 342 -29.34 3.52 -8.23
N ASN A 343 -28.57 4.34 -7.55
CA ASN A 343 -27.89 4.02 -6.29
C ASN A 343 -28.87 3.70 -5.16
N GLN A 344 -30.01 4.42 -5.07
CA GLN A 344 -31.06 4.11 -4.10
C GLN A 344 -31.67 2.70 -4.36
N ARG A 345 -31.87 2.35 -5.63
CA ARG A 345 -32.37 1.02 -6.01
C ARG A 345 -31.35 -0.06 -5.65
N VAL A 346 -30.06 0.14 -5.99
CA VAL A 346 -28.97 -0.80 -5.69
C VAL A 346 -28.80 -0.97 -4.19
N GLN A 347 -28.85 0.12 -3.42
CA GLN A 347 -28.79 0.06 -1.95
C GLN A 347 -29.89 -0.80 -1.37
N ALA A 348 -31.14 -0.65 -1.86
CA ALA A 348 -32.27 -1.46 -1.40
C ALA A 348 -32.07 -2.95 -1.72
N LEU A 349 -31.51 -3.27 -2.90
CA LEU A 349 -31.19 -4.65 -3.26
C LEU A 349 -30.10 -5.25 -2.36
N LEU A 350 -29.04 -4.52 -2.09
CA LEU A 350 -27.97 -4.97 -1.18
C LEU A 350 -28.50 -5.17 0.24
N ALA A 351 -29.34 -4.26 0.74
CA ALA A 351 -29.97 -4.37 2.06
C ALA A 351 -30.85 -5.63 2.16
N LYS A 352 -31.58 -6.00 1.11
CA LYS A 352 -32.35 -7.24 1.03
C LYS A 352 -31.47 -8.49 1.27
N HIS A 353 -30.22 -8.46 0.83
CA HIS A 353 -29.22 -9.52 1.03
C HIS A 353 -28.37 -9.34 2.30
N GLY A 354 -28.77 -8.43 3.21
CA GLY A 354 -28.07 -8.15 4.46
C GLY A 354 -26.73 -7.43 4.30
N LYS A 355 -26.52 -6.78 3.15
CA LYS A 355 -25.30 -6.04 2.83
C LYS A 355 -25.48 -4.54 3.03
N ILE A 356 -24.39 -3.87 3.38
CA ILE A 356 -24.26 -2.43 3.50
C ILE A 356 -23.49 -1.94 2.27
N MET A 357 -24.05 -0.99 1.55
CA MET A 357 -23.43 -0.41 0.38
C MET A 357 -22.23 0.48 0.75
N ILE A 358 -21.14 0.32 0.02
CA ILE A 358 -20.05 1.31 -0.07
C ILE A 358 -20.01 1.81 -1.50
N GLY A 359 -19.65 3.06 -1.70
CA GLY A 359 -19.35 3.62 -3.02
C GLY A 359 -18.35 4.77 -2.92
N TRP A 360 -17.75 5.11 -4.05
CA TRP A 360 -16.89 6.28 -4.15
C TRP A 360 -17.69 7.56 -3.86
N ASP A 361 -17.02 8.69 -3.65
CA ASP A 361 -17.71 9.91 -3.20
C ASP A 361 -18.75 10.46 -4.19
N GLU A 362 -18.81 9.99 -5.43
CA GLU A 362 -19.88 10.32 -6.40
C GLU A 362 -21.26 9.80 -5.98
N VAL A 363 -21.31 8.74 -5.16
CA VAL A 363 -22.60 8.22 -4.68
C VAL A 363 -23.21 9.10 -3.58
N LEU A 364 -22.45 10.05 -3.01
CA LEU A 364 -22.94 10.94 -1.95
C LEU A 364 -24.06 11.84 -2.48
N ALA A 365 -25.29 11.47 -2.19
CA ALA A 365 -26.48 12.19 -2.65
C ALA A 365 -27.61 12.12 -1.62
N PRO A 366 -28.52 13.11 -1.56
CA PRO A 366 -29.69 13.08 -0.69
C PRO A 366 -30.57 11.84 -0.93
N GLY A 367 -31.08 11.25 0.15
CA GLY A 367 -32.05 10.15 0.08
C GLY A 367 -31.44 8.74 0.08
N LEU A 368 -30.12 8.60 0.14
CA LEU A 368 -29.49 7.34 0.51
C LEU A 368 -29.61 7.08 2.02
N SER A 369 -29.69 5.82 2.42
CA SER A 369 -29.66 5.47 3.84
C SER A 369 -28.29 5.84 4.46
N ASN A 370 -28.31 6.36 5.67
CA ASN A 370 -27.08 6.71 6.41
C ASN A 370 -26.22 5.49 6.78
N ASP A 371 -26.69 4.27 6.54
CA ASP A 371 -25.87 3.07 6.64
C ASP A 371 -24.82 2.97 5.53
N THR A 372 -25.03 3.63 4.40
CA THR A 372 -24.05 3.70 3.31
C THR A 372 -22.73 4.26 3.81
N VAL A 373 -21.64 3.70 3.32
CA VAL A 373 -20.28 4.19 3.58
C VAL A 373 -19.75 4.90 2.34
N ILE A 374 -19.21 6.09 2.53
CA ILE A 374 -18.63 6.90 1.46
C ILE A 374 -17.12 6.73 1.48
N GLN A 375 -16.55 6.27 0.36
CA GLN A 375 -15.11 6.18 0.18
C GLN A 375 -14.60 7.40 -0.56
N SER A 376 -13.88 8.27 0.17
CA SER A 376 -13.44 9.57 -0.35
C SER A 376 -12.09 9.45 -1.04
N TRP A 377 -12.06 9.63 -2.36
CA TRP A 377 -10.86 9.67 -3.16
C TRP A 377 -10.51 11.07 -3.69
N ARG A 378 -11.50 11.96 -3.78
CA ARG A 378 -11.32 13.33 -4.26
C ARG A 378 -10.73 14.29 -3.23
N GLY A 379 -10.67 13.89 -1.96
CA GLY A 379 -9.97 14.69 -0.95
C GLY A 379 -10.61 14.68 0.44
N PRO A 380 -9.95 15.32 1.42
CA PRO A 380 -10.45 15.39 2.79
C PRO A 380 -11.72 16.22 2.93
N ASP A 381 -12.07 17.06 1.96
CA ASP A 381 -13.29 17.88 2.00
C ASP A 381 -14.53 17.00 1.78
N SER A 382 -14.52 16.09 0.81
CA SER A 382 -15.62 15.15 0.60
C SER A 382 -15.76 14.15 1.75
N LEU A 383 -14.66 13.71 2.37
CA LEU A 383 -14.68 12.90 3.59
C LEU A 383 -15.42 13.62 4.73
N ALA A 384 -15.07 14.89 4.97
CA ALA A 384 -15.68 15.69 6.03
C ALA A 384 -17.15 16.00 5.73
N GLU A 385 -17.49 16.21 4.46
CA GLU A 385 -18.88 16.47 4.04
C GLU A 385 -19.76 15.24 4.25
N ALA A 386 -19.30 14.05 3.84
CA ALA A 386 -20.02 12.80 4.10
C ALA A 386 -20.29 12.62 5.61
N SER A 387 -19.28 12.87 6.43
CA SER A 387 -19.42 12.78 7.89
C SER A 387 -20.42 13.80 8.47
N ARG A 388 -20.44 15.06 7.99
CA ARG A 388 -21.43 16.09 8.41
C ARG A 388 -22.85 15.70 8.04
N GLN A 389 -23.04 15.07 6.89
CA GLN A 389 -24.33 14.56 6.43
C GLN A 389 -24.78 13.27 7.15
N GLY A 390 -23.97 12.74 8.10
CA GLY A 390 -24.30 11.58 8.91
C GLY A 390 -23.85 10.24 8.35
N TYR A 391 -23.13 10.21 7.24
CA TYR A 391 -22.57 8.98 6.67
C TYR A 391 -21.26 8.60 7.36
N ARG A 392 -20.98 7.30 7.40
CA ARG A 392 -19.64 6.80 7.70
C ARG A 392 -18.76 6.98 6.47
N ALA A 393 -17.47 7.25 6.69
CA ALA A 393 -16.56 7.55 5.59
C ALA A 393 -15.16 6.94 5.78
N ILE A 394 -14.50 6.67 4.64
CA ILE A 394 -13.15 6.12 4.53
C ILE A 394 -12.33 7.05 3.65
N LEU A 395 -11.10 7.38 4.04
CA LEU A 395 -10.21 8.20 3.22
C LEU A 395 -9.32 7.33 2.32
N SER A 396 -9.37 7.57 1.00
CA SER A 396 -8.42 7.03 0.03
C SER A 396 -7.55 8.10 -0.62
N ALA A 397 -7.99 9.36 -0.61
CA ALA A 397 -7.21 10.48 -1.13
C ALA A 397 -5.83 10.57 -0.46
N GLY A 398 -4.78 10.62 -1.28
CA GLY A 398 -3.39 10.64 -0.83
C GLY A 398 -2.78 9.25 -0.55
N TYR A 399 -3.56 8.18 -0.69
CA TYR A 399 -3.13 6.79 -0.51
C TYR A 399 -3.18 5.96 -1.80
N TYR A 400 -3.23 6.61 -2.96
CA TYR A 400 -3.17 5.96 -4.27
C TYR A 400 -1.74 5.51 -4.58
N LEU A 401 -1.48 4.21 -4.45
CA LEU A 401 -0.16 3.60 -4.61
C LEU A 401 0.31 3.55 -6.07
N ASP A 402 -0.62 3.50 -7.02
CA ASP A 402 -0.39 3.53 -8.47
C ASP A 402 0.18 4.87 -8.97
N HIS A 403 -0.02 5.96 -8.24
CA HIS A 403 0.66 7.24 -8.49
C HIS A 403 2.16 7.20 -8.22
N LEU A 404 2.67 6.11 -7.66
CA LEU A 404 4.09 5.82 -7.36
C LEU A 404 4.79 6.90 -6.51
N GLN A 405 4.03 7.59 -5.64
CA GLN A 405 4.59 8.58 -4.71
C GLN A 405 5.48 7.89 -3.65
N PRO A 406 6.51 8.59 -3.11
CA PRO A 406 7.36 8.06 -2.05
C PRO A 406 6.57 7.74 -0.76
N ALA A 407 7.09 6.79 0.03
CA ALA A 407 6.49 6.41 1.32
C ALA A 407 6.27 7.61 2.24
N GLY A 408 7.21 8.55 2.30
CA GLY A 408 7.11 9.76 3.13
C GLY A 408 5.94 10.68 2.73
N LYS A 409 5.55 10.69 1.45
CA LYS A 409 4.39 11.44 0.96
C LYS A 409 3.10 10.87 1.53
N HIS A 410 2.91 9.56 1.40
CA HIS A 410 1.75 8.85 1.97
C HIS A 410 1.73 8.93 3.50
N TYR A 411 2.89 8.83 4.14
CA TYR A 411 3.02 8.93 5.60
C TYR A 411 2.63 10.32 6.13
N GLY A 412 2.75 11.36 5.33
CA GLY A 412 2.30 12.72 5.66
C GLY A 412 0.78 12.89 5.67
N VAL A 413 0.02 11.97 5.05
CA VAL A 413 -1.46 12.02 5.01
C VAL A 413 -2.06 11.42 6.27
N ASP A 414 -3.19 11.97 6.73
CA ASP A 414 -3.92 11.47 7.90
C ASP A 414 -5.43 11.64 7.71
N PRO A 415 -6.26 10.62 7.98
CA PRO A 415 -7.72 10.72 7.81
C PRO A 415 -8.40 11.83 8.61
N LEU A 416 -7.76 12.31 9.67
CA LEU A 416 -8.27 13.41 10.52
C LEU A 416 -7.55 14.74 10.25
N ASP A 417 -6.89 14.91 9.10
CA ASP A 417 -6.29 16.18 8.67
C ASP A 417 -7.23 16.97 7.74
N GLY A 418 -6.81 18.16 7.30
CA GLY A 418 -7.61 19.03 6.44
C GLY A 418 -8.94 19.41 7.07
N ALA A 419 -10.03 19.35 6.32
CA ALA A 419 -11.38 19.68 6.75
C ALA A 419 -11.92 18.78 7.89
N ALA A 420 -11.38 17.56 8.03
CA ALA A 420 -11.76 16.64 9.09
C ALA A 420 -11.36 17.15 10.51
N ARG A 421 -10.39 18.08 10.60
CA ARG A 421 -10.01 18.72 11.88
C ARG A 421 -11.13 19.60 12.46
N LEU A 422 -12.07 20.04 11.63
CA LEU A 422 -13.16 20.93 12.02
C LEU A 422 -14.43 20.18 12.42
N LEU A 423 -14.40 18.85 12.37
CA LEU A 423 -15.52 17.99 12.77
C LEU A 423 -15.62 17.90 14.28
N ASP A 424 -16.86 17.83 14.79
CA ASP A 424 -17.10 17.52 16.20
C ASP A 424 -16.81 16.04 16.52
N ALA A 425 -16.98 15.66 17.77
CA ALA A 425 -16.65 14.30 18.23
C ALA A 425 -17.55 13.23 17.59
N ASP A 426 -18.85 13.51 17.42
CA ASP A 426 -19.80 12.60 16.80
C ASP A 426 -19.51 12.42 15.31
N GLN A 427 -19.29 13.53 14.59
CA GLN A 427 -18.86 13.52 13.20
C GLN A 427 -17.52 12.80 13.02
N THR A 428 -16.52 13.08 13.86
CA THR A 428 -15.21 12.41 13.80
C THR A 428 -15.35 10.89 13.98
N SER A 429 -16.26 10.43 14.83
CA SER A 429 -16.50 9.00 15.07
C SER A 429 -17.01 8.24 13.84
N ARG A 430 -17.58 8.95 12.84
CA ARG A 430 -18.03 8.37 11.58
C ARG A 430 -16.90 8.13 10.59
N ILE A 431 -15.71 8.71 10.79
CA ILE A 431 -14.53 8.42 9.98
C ILE A 431 -13.97 7.07 10.44
N LEU A 432 -14.18 6.04 9.62
CA LEU A 432 -13.77 4.67 9.92
C LEU A 432 -12.24 4.48 9.83
N GLY A 433 -11.54 5.29 9.05
CA GLY A 433 -10.11 5.19 8.82
C GLY A 433 -9.72 5.49 7.39
N GLY A 434 -8.83 4.68 6.84
CA GLY A 434 -8.34 4.87 5.47
C GLY A 434 -8.09 3.57 4.74
N GLU A 435 -7.96 3.71 3.42
CA GLU A 435 -7.68 2.62 2.50
C GLU A 435 -6.75 3.07 1.39
N ALA A 436 -5.68 2.31 1.18
CA ALA A 436 -4.80 2.53 0.04
C ALA A 436 -5.33 1.80 -1.18
N CYS A 437 -5.24 2.44 -2.34
CA CYS A 437 -5.70 1.89 -3.61
C CYS A 437 -4.50 1.54 -4.50
N MET A 438 -4.52 0.33 -5.07
CA MET A 438 -3.56 -0.14 -6.06
C MET A 438 -4.30 -0.46 -7.35
N TRP A 439 -4.51 0.57 -8.17
CA TRP A 439 -5.04 0.43 -9.52
C TRP A 439 -4.00 -0.25 -10.42
N SER A 440 -4.44 -1.08 -11.37
CA SER A 440 -3.55 -2.00 -12.06
C SER A 440 -3.33 -1.72 -13.54
N GLU A 441 -3.58 -0.50 -14.03
CA GLU A 441 -3.35 -0.10 -15.43
C GLU A 441 -1.89 -0.34 -15.86
N TYR A 442 -0.94 -0.13 -14.94
CA TYR A 442 0.49 -0.29 -15.18
C TYR A 442 1.14 -1.24 -14.17
N VAL A 443 0.39 -2.24 -13.72
CA VAL A 443 0.82 -3.18 -12.68
C VAL A 443 0.51 -4.61 -13.10
N SER A 444 1.54 -5.45 -13.14
CA SER A 444 1.43 -6.88 -13.47
C SER A 444 1.58 -7.76 -12.22
N PRO A 445 1.29 -9.07 -12.28
CA PRO A 445 1.55 -10.02 -11.20
C PRO A 445 3.00 -10.05 -10.70
N GLU A 446 3.95 -9.66 -11.55
CA GLU A 446 5.38 -9.59 -11.21
C GLU A 446 5.73 -8.29 -10.48
N THR A 447 5.09 -7.19 -10.85
CA THR A 447 5.43 -5.85 -10.34
C THR A 447 4.63 -5.44 -9.11
N VAL A 448 3.42 -5.98 -8.91
CA VAL A 448 2.46 -5.53 -7.90
C VAL A 448 3.06 -5.46 -6.49
N ASP A 449 3.84 -6.46 -6.09
CA ASP A 449 4.45 -6.45 -4.76
C ASP A 449 5.39 -5.24 -4.58
N SER A 450 6.16 -4.88 -5.62
CA SER A 450 7.06 -3.74 -5.57
C SER A 450 6.34 -2.39 -5.69
N ARG A 451 5.11 -2.38 -6.24
CA ARG A 451 4.26 -1.19 -6.33
C ARG A 451 3.53 -0.91 -5.03
N ILE A 452 3.17 -1.95 -4.29
CA ILE A 452 2.53 -1.82 -2.97
C ILE A 452 3.57 -1.66 -1.86
N TRP A 453 4.57 -2.56 -1.82
CA TRP A 453 5.51 -2.69 -0.70
C TRP A 453 6.88 -2.10 -1.01
N PRO A 454 7.54 -1.52 0.01
CA PRO A 454 7.16 -1.43 1.42
C PRO A 454 6.25 -0.26 1.78
N ARG A 455 5.90 0.66 0.85
CA ARG A 455 5.15 1.90 1.07
C ARG A 455 3.85 1.68 1.86
N MET A 456 3.14 0.58 1.61
CA MET A 456 1.92 0.21 2.35
C MET A 456 2.16 0.02 3.85
N ALA A 457 3.35 -0.41 4.28
CA ALA A 457 3.65 -0.53 5.70
C ALA A 457 3.68 0.83 6.41
N ALA A 458 4.19 1.88 5.74
CA ALA A 458 4.14 3.25 6.25
C ALA A 458 2.70 3.78 6.35
N ILE A 459 1.85 3.46 5.36
CA ILE A 459 0.42 3.79 5.39
C ILE A 459 -0.29 3.04 6.53
N ALA A 460 -0.01 1.76 6.71
CA ALA A 460 -0.58 0.95 7.78
C ALA A 460 -0.27 1.55 9.17
N GLU A 461 0.93 2.12 9.35
CA GLU A 461 1.28 2.83 10.57
C GLU A 461 0.41 4.09 10.79
N ARG A 462 0.07 4.83 9.73
CA ARG A 462 -0.86 5.98 9.86
C ARG A 462 -2.25 5.58 10.32
N PHE A 463 -2.70 4.39 9.96
CA PHE A 463 -4.02 3.88 10.35
C PHE A 463 -4.02 3.23 11.72
N TRP A 464 -2.89 2.67 12.16
CA TRP A 464 -2.77 1.92 13.40
C TRP A 464 -2.27 2.76 14.58
N SER A 465 -1.15 3.46 14.37
CA SER A 465 -0.35 4.07 15.45
C SER A 465 -0.90 5.42 15.92
N PRO A 466 -0.46 5.94 17.07
CA PRO A 466 -0.85 7.27 17.55
C PRO A 466 -0.62 8.37 16.50
N ARG A 467 -1.52 9.36 16.48
CA ARG A 467 -1.52 10.45 15.49
C ARG A 467 -0.23 11.28 15.51
N GLU A 468 0.35 11.41 16.69
CA GLU A 468 1.54 12.22 16.96
C GLU A 468 2.82 11.65 16.35
N LEU A 469 2.82 10.36 16.02
CA LEU A 469 3.95 9.69 15.38
C LEU A 469 4.02 10.10 13.91
N ARG A 470 4.81 11.16 13.61
CA ARG A 470 4.91 11.77 12.26
C ARG A 470 6.36 11.97 11.79
N ASP A 471 7.34 11.44 12.51
CA ASP A 471 8.75 11.54 12.13
C ASP A 471 9.05 10.62 10.94
N ALA A 472 9.23 11.24 9.76
CA ALA A 472 9.51 10.53 8.51
C ALA A 472 10.90 9.87 8.52
N GLU A 473 11.90 10.45 9.18
CA GLU A 473 13.23 9.85 9.28
C GLU A 473 13.18 8.54 10.06
N SER A 474 12.59 8.56 11.25
CA SER A 474 12.36 7.36 12.05
C SER A 474 11.49 6.33 11.30
N MET A 475 10.46 6.79 10.57
CA MET A 475 9.64 5.90 9.74
C MET A 475 10.50 5.17 8.71
N TYR A 476 11.37 5.85 7.96
CA TYR A 476 12.19 5.22 6.94
C TYR A 476 13.22 4.22 7.52
N GLU A 477 13.77 4.49 8.70
CA GLU A 477 14.68 3.54 9.36
C GLU A 477 13.97 2.23 9.69
N ARG A 478 12.77 2.31 10.25
CA ARG A 478 11.94 1.15 10.59
C ARG A 478 11.39 0.46 9.34
N LEU A 479 11.01 1.24 8.31
CA LEU A 479 10.51 0.73 7.04
C LEU A 479 11.52 -0.18 6.34
N GLU A 480 12.81 0.17 6.37
CA GLU A 480 13.88 -0.66 5.80
C GLU A 480 13.99 -2.02 6.51
N ALA A 481 13.89 -2.03 7.85
CA ALA A 481 13.91 -3.27 8.62
C ALA A 481 12.67 -4.15 8.34
N VAL A 482 11.48 -3.54 8.32
CA VAL A 482 10.22 -4.23 8.02
C VAL A 482 10.19 -4.75 6.58
N SER A 483 10.69 -3.97 5.61
CA SER A 483 10.84 -4.40 4.22
C SER A 483 11.65 -5.69 4.10
N ARG A 484 12.76 -5.82 4.85
CA ARG A 484 13.52 -7.09 4.92
C ARG A 484 12.71 -8.23 5.53
N GLY A 485 11.92 -7.93 6.57
CA GLY A 485 11.05 -8.91 7.24
C GLY A 485 9.91 -9.43 6.36
N LEU A 486 9.38 -8.60 5.48
CA LEU A 486 8.28 -8.96 4.57
C LEU A 486 8.68 -10.01 3.50
N VAL A 487 9.95 -10.20 3.22
CA VAL A 487 10.42 -11.30 2.34
C VAL A 487 10.05 -12.67 2.94
N TRP A 488 10.00 -12.78 4.27
CA TRP A 488 9.68 -14.03 4.97
C TRP A 488 8.19 -14.39 4.97
N VAL A 489 7.33 -13.50 4.47
CA VAL A 489 5.92 -13.78 4.13
C VAL A 489 5.71 -13.97 2.62
N ASN A 490 6.75 -14.35 1.90
CA ASN A 490 6.76 -14.65 0.45
C ASN A 490 6.50 -13.47 -0.48
N LEU A 491 6.58 -12.22 0.01
CA LEU A 491 6.55 -11.05 -0.87
C LEU A 491 7.78 -11.00 -1.77
N ARG A 492 7.56 -10.60 -3.01
CA ARG A 492 8.61 -10.51 -4.04
C ARG A 492 9.11 -9.09 -4.29
N HIS A 493 8.66 -8.11 -3.51
CA HIS A 493 8.99 -6.69 -3.70
C HIS A 493 10.50 -6.39 -3.73
N ARG A 494 11.32 -7.20 -3.06
CA ARG A 494 12.79 -7.11 -3.11
C ARG A 494 13.41 -8.11 -4.08
N THR A 495 12.87 -9.32 -4.15
CA THR A 495 13.48 -10.44 -4.85
C THR A 495 13.18 -10.48 -6.35
N SER A 496 12.14 -9.79 -6.84
CA SER A 496 11.83 -9.66 -8.28
C SER A 496 12.76 -8.70 -9.03
N TYR A 497 13.46 -7.81 -8.33
CA TYR A 497 14.18 -6.69 -8.93
C TYR A 497 15.30 -7.14 -9.87
N GLN A 498 16.24 -7.93 -9.39
CA GLN A 498 17.35 -8.38 -10.20
C GLN A 498 16.93 -9.28 -11.36
N PRO A 499 16.05 -10.29 -11.19
CA PRO A 499 15.55 -11.09 -12.32
C PRO A 499 14.87 -10.27 -13.42
N MET A 500 14.17 -9.19 -13.08
CA MET A 500 13.54 -8.30 -14.06
C MET A 500 14.61 -7.53 -14.88
N LEU A 501 15.66 -7.06 -14.23
CA LEU A 501 16.77 -6.38 -14.91
C LEU A 501 17.56 -7.37 -15.80
N ASP A 502 17.83 -8.58 -15.31
CA ASP A 502 18.56 -9.62 -16.05
C ASP A 502 17.79 -10.06 -17.30
N ARG A 503 16.45 -10.09 -17.24
CA ARG A 503 15.61 -10.37 -18.41
C ARG A 503 15.81 -9.34 -19.53
N LEU A 504 15.97 -8.07 -19.21
CA LEU A 504 16.21 -7.02 -20.20
C LEU A 504 17.53 -7.21 -20.95
N THR A 505 18.49 -7.91 -20.35
CA THR A 505 19.81 -8.23 -20.93
C THR A 505 19.90 -9.66 -21.46
N GLY A 506 18.76 -10.36 -21.62
CA GLY A 506 18.73 -11.74 -22.11
C GLY A 506 19.15 -12.81 -21.08
N GLY A 507 19.07 -12.49 -19.79
CA GLY A 507 19.44 -13.37 -18.67
C GLY A 507 20.84 -13.10 -18.10
N GLU A 508 21.61 -12.21 -18.71
CA GLU A 508 22.96 -11.89 -18.27
C GLU A 508 22.95 -10.70 -17.28
N PRO A 509 23.51 -10.83 -16.07
CA PRO A 509 23.59 -9.72 -15.13
C PRO A 509 24.39 -8.54 -15.68
N SER A 510 23.82 -7.34 -15.60
CA SER A 510 24.49 -6.10 -15.99
C SER A 510 24.63 -5.13 -14.80
N PRO A 511 25.83 -5.03 -14.19
CA PRO A 511 26.07 -4.04 -13.14
C PRO A 511 25.78 -2.61 -13.57
N ALA A 512 26.06 -2.24 -14.82
CA ALA A 512 25.79 -0.91 -15.35
C ALA A 512 24.28 -0.61 -15.41
N LEU A 513 23.46 -1.59 -15.83
CA LEU A 513 22.01 -1.45 -15.83
C LEU A 513 21.46 -1.35 -14.40
N ARG A 514 22.03 -2.09 -13.47
CA ARG A 514 21.68 -2.04 -12.06
C ARG A 514 21.97 -0.67 -11.45
N VAL A 515 23.13 -0.08 -11.72
CA VAL A 515 23.49 1.28 -11.25
C VAL A 515 22.51 2.31 -11.78
N LEU A 516 22.12 2.21 -13.06
CA LEU A 516 21.13 3.10 -13.66
C LEU A 516 19.76 2.94 -12.98
N ALA A 517 19.33 1.70 -12.75
CA ALA A 517 18.05 1.43 -12.11
C ALA A 517 18.00 1.91 -10.65
N ASP A 518 19.09 1.75 -9.90
CA ASP A 518 19.20 2.23 -8.51
C ASP A 518 19.26 3.77 -8.42
N ALA A 519 19.63 4.46 -9.49
CA ALA A 519 19.69 5.93 -9.59
C ALA A 519 18.37 6.58 -10.07
N THR A 520 17.35 5.75 -10.41
CA THR A 520 16.08 6.20 -11.00
C THR A 520 14.88 5.76 -10.21
N GLU A 521 13.72 6.39 -10.45
CA GLU A 521 12.43 6.05 -9.87
C GLU A 521 11.37 5.95 -10.97
N ALA A 522 10.50 4.95 -10.88
CA ALA A 522 9.43 4.74 -11.86
C ALA A 522 8.39 5.87 -11.78
N THR A 523 7.87 6.29 -12.93
CA THR A 523 6.78 7.27 -13.01
C THR A 523 5.41 6.62 -12.94
N GLY A 524 4.43 7.36 -12.42
CA GLY A 524 3.03 6.94 -12.33
C GLY A 524 2.26 7.04 -13.65
N ILE A 525 0.96 6.83 -13.55
CA ILE A 525 0.01 6.70 -14.66
C ILE A 525 0.08 7.83 -15.69
N GLU A 526 0.16 9.09 -15.27
CA GLU A 526 0.10 10.25 -16.17
C GLU A 526 1.24 10.23 -17.21
N VAL A 527 2.48 10.04 -16.75
CA VAL A 527 3.64 10.00 -17.64
C VAL A 527 3.60 8.79 -18.55
N ARG A 528 3.19 7.63 -18.04
CA ARG A 528 3.15 6.39 -18.80
C ARG A 528 2.09 6.42 -19.89
N ARG A 529 0.90 6.97 -19.59
CA ARG A 529 -0.18 7.15 -20.56
C ARG A 529 0.26 7.94 -21.79
N ASP A 530 1.01 9.01 -21.57
CA ASP A 530 1.45 9.90 -22.64
C ASP A 530 2.68 9.37 -23.40
N ALA A 531 3.47 8.50 -22.76
CA ALA A 531 4.69 7.97 -23.35
C ALA A 531 4.46 6.90 -24.43
N ARG A 532 3.42 6.03 -24.25
CA ARG A 532 3.17 4.87 -25.12
C ARG A 532 1.70 4.46 -25.13
N HIS A 533 1.33 3.69 -26.15
CA HIS A 533 0.03 3.00 -26.20
C HIS A 533 0.10 1.70 -25.38
N TYR A 534 -0.31 1.77 -24.13
CA TYR A 534 -0.49 0.62 -23.27
C TYR A 534 -1.89 0.02 -23.42
N THR A 535 -1.99 -1.29 -23.20
CA THR A 535 -3.26 -2.03 -23.18
C THR A 535 -3.21 -3.10 -22.10
N SER A 536 -4.38 -3.64 -21.73
CA SER A 536 -4.51 -4.76 -20.77
C SER A 536 -3.83 -6.06 -21.21
N LEU A 537 -3.31 -6.12 -22.44
CA LEU A 537 -2.62 -7.28 -23.00
C LEU A 537 -1.09 -7.17 -22.99
N ILE A 538 -0.54 -6.08 -22.43
CA ILE A 538 0.91 -5.85 -22.39
C ILE A 538 1.48 -6.39 -21.07
N ASP A 539 2.55 -7.20 -21.19
CA ASP A 539 3.19 -7.85 -20.03
C ASP A 539 3.90 -6.91 -19.04
N LEU A 540 4.06 -5.63 -19.36
CA LEU A 540 4.74 -4.64 -18.50
C LEU A 540 6.15 -5.10 -18.09
N ASN A 541 7.01 -5.35 -19.09
CA ASN A 541 8.33 -5.94 -18.93
C ASN A 541 9.49 -5.02 -19.39
N ARG A 542 9.29 -3.71 -19.34
CA ARG A 542 10.30 -2.71 -19.70
C ARG A 542 11.14 -2.29 -18.51
N PHE A 543 12.12 -1.40 -18.72
CA PHE A 543 12.98 -0.89 -17.67
C PHE A 543 12.20 -0.23 -16.52
N VAL A 544 11.21 0.62 -16.84
CA VAL A 544 10.34 1.27 -15.86
C VAL A 544 9.62 0.27 -14.96
N ASP A 545 9.29 -0.91 -15.48
CA ASP A 545 8.58 -1.93 -14.71
C ASP A 545 9.48 -2.60 -13.67
N ALA A 546 10.79 -2.73 -13.95
CA ALA A 546 11.79 -3.19 -13.01
C ALA A 546 12.13 -2.13 -11.94
N VAL A 547 12.19 -0.84 -12.33
CA VAL A 547 12.55 0.27 -11.44
C VAL A 547 11.56 0.44 -10.30
N ARG A 548 12.04 0.77 -9.11
CA ARG A 548 11.22 0.97 -7.90
C ARG A 548 10.49 2.32 -7.93
N PRO A 549 9.34 2.45 -7.25
CA PRO A 549 8.65 3.73 -7.05
C PRO A 549 9.51 4.75 -6.28
N GLU A 550 10.37 4.26 -5.40
CA GLU A 550 11.29 5.05 -4.58
C GLU A 550 12.65 4.36 -4.51
N SER A 551 13.73 5.12 -4.74
CA SER A 551 15.09 4.60 -4.68
C SER A 551 15.67 4.70 -3.28
N ASP A 552 15.79 3.57 -2.59
CA ASP A 552 16.49 3.50 -1.29
C ASP A 552 17.98 3.92 -1.37
N PRO A 553 18.75 3.54 -2.42
CA PRO A 553 20.11 4.04 -2.58
C PRO A 553 20.19 5.57 -2.67
N VAL A 554 19.36 6.19 -3.51
CA VAL A 554 19.34 7.66 -3.65
C VAL A 554 18.95 8.34 -2.34
N ARG A 555 17.95 7.84 -1.64
CA ARG A 555 17.54 8.40 -0.34
C ARG A 555 18.66 8.33 0.71
N ARG A 556 19.45 7.25 0.74
CA ARG A 556 20.64 7.19 1.60
C ARG A 556 21.66 8.25 1.23
N LEU A 557 21.90 8.47 -0.06
CA LEU A 557 22.81 9.51 -0.54
C LEU A 557 22.31 10.92 -0.26
N GLU A 558 21.00 11.17 -0.29
CA GLU A 558 20.42 12.45 0.15
C GLU A 558 20.77 12.75 1.61
N ARG A 559 20.62 11.74 2.49
CA ARG A 559 21.01 11.86 3.90
C ARG A 559 22.51 12.09 4.05
N ALA A 560 23.32 11.34 3.30
CA ALA A 560 24.78 11.51 3.30
C ALA A 560 25.19 12.93 2.83
N ALA A 561 24.54 13.46 1.79
CA ALA A 561 24.76 14.81 1.28
C ALA A 561 24.39 15.93 2.29
N VAL A 562 23.46 15.64 3.21
CA VAL A 562 23.13 16.56 4.31
C VAL A 562 24.11 16.43 5.47
N ARG A 563 24.42 15.22 5.93
CA ARG A 563 25.29 14.97 7.10
C ARG A 563 26.75 15.27 6.83
N ARG A 564 27.28 14.80 5.71
CA ARG A 564 28.65 15.00 5.23
C ARG A 564 29.74 14.61 6.24
N SER A 565 29.52 13.53 7.01
CA SER A 565 30.61 12.95 7.79
C SER A 565 31.69 12.39 6.88
N PRO A 566 32.93 12.12 7.37
CA PRO A 566 33.97 11.51 6.53
C PRO A 566 33.54 10.21 5.84
N ALA A 567 32.75 9.39 6.52
CA ALA A 567 32.18 8.15 5.93
C ALA A 567 31.15 8.47 4.84
N ASP A 568 30.25 9.44 5.07
CA ASP A 568 29.26 9.90 4.08
C ASP A 568 29.94 10.45 2.83
N LEU A 569 31.00 11.26 2.97
CA LEU A 569 31.74 11.81 1.84
C LEU A 569 32.45 10.71 1.03
N ALA A 570 32.99 9.70 1.69
CA ALA A 570 33.59 8.56 1.02
C ALA A 570 32.57 7.74 0.23
N GLU A 571 31.38 7.46 0.80
CA GLU A 571 30.27 6.78 0.13
C GLU A 571 29.77 7.59 -1.08
N LEU A 572 29.52 8.90 -0.89
CA LEU A 572 29.11 9.81 -1.96
C LEU A 572 30.12 9.78 -3.11
N ARG A 573 31.41 9.92 -2.83
CA ARG A 573 32.46 9.93 -3.85
C ARG A 573 32.52 8.62 -4.63
N ALA A 574 32.39 7.49 -3.95
CA ALA A 574 32.38 6.19 -4.61
C ALA A 574 31.19 6.05 -5.58
N THR A 575 29.98 6.36 -5.11
CA THR A 575 28.77 6.27 -5.93
C THR A 575 28.76 7.26 -7.08
N LEU A 576 29.19 8.50 -6.84
CA LEU A 576 29.26 9.53 -7.90
C LEU A 576 30.26 9.16 -9.01
N ARG A 577 31.36 8.45 -8.71
CA ARG A 577 32.26 7.89 -9.72
C ARG A 577 31.55 6.83 -10.58
N GLU A 578 30.85 5.91 -9.96
CA GLU A 578 30.05 4.90 -10.68
C GLU A 578 29.02 5.56 -11.61
N TRP A 579 28.36 6.61 -11.12
CA TRP A 579 27.40 7.38 -11.93
C TRP A 579 28.10 8.10 -13.10
N ALA A 580 29.24 8.73 -12.87
CA ALA A 580 30.00 9.43 -13.91
C ALA A 580 30.44 8.51 -15.06
N GLU A 581 30.65 7.22 -14.78
CA GLU A 581 31.03 6.20 -15.76
C GLU A 581 29.83 5.46 -16.39
N SER A 582 28.58 5.78 -16.01
CA SER A 582 27.38 5.03 -16.39
C SER A 582 27.23 4.87 -17.92
N ASP A 583 27.40 5.97 -18.68
CA ASP A 583 27.23 5.94 -20.15
C ASP A 583 28.26 5.01 -20.83
N VAL A 584 29.53 5.13 -20.44
CA VAL A 584 30.62 4.30 -20.98
C VAL A 584 30.41 2.82 -20.65
N ARG A 585 29.96 2.53 -19.42
CA ARG A 585 29.74 1.15 -18.97
C ARG A 585 28.49 0.52 -19.58
N LEU A 586 27.43 1.31 -19.84
CA LEU A 586 26.18 0.81 -20.44
C LEU A 586 26.26 0.67 -21.97
N ALA A 587 27.08 1.47 -22.65
CA ALA A 587 27.16 1.53 -24.11
C ALA A 587 27.34 0.17 -24.79
N PRO A 588 28.23 -0.76 -24.33
CA PRO A 588 28.36 -2.08 -24.94
C PRO A 588 27.08 -2.93 -24.86
N VAL A 589 26.32 -2.84 -23.78
CA VAL A 589 25.06 -3.56 -23.60
C VAL A 589 23.97 -2.96 -24.46
N ALA A 590 23.93 -1.63 -24.57
CA ALA A 590 22.96 -0.88 -25.38
C ALA A 590 23.13 -1.11 -26.89
N ALA A 591 24.36 -1.28 -27.37
CA ALA A 591 24.67 -1.42 -28.82
C ALA A 591 24.01 -2.61 -29.50
N GLY A 592 23.75 -3.70 -28.74
CA GLY A 592 23.13 -4.93 -29.26
C GLY A 592 21.69 -5.16 -28.81
N ASN A 593 21.10 -4.26 -28.03
CA ASN A 593 19.80 -4.47 -27.41
C ASN A 593 18.93 -3.20 -27.46
N PRO A 594 17.88 -3.16 -28.30
CA PRO A 594 17.00 -1.99 -28.41
C PRO A 594 16.30 -1.57 -27.11
N LEU A 595 15.98 -2.53 -26.22
CA LEU A 595 15.37 -2.23 -24.91
C LEU A 595 16.33 -1.47 -24.00
N ILE A 596 17.63 -1.74 -24.10
CA ILE A 596 18.67 -1.01 -23.36
C ILE A 596 19.07 0.26 -24.13
N GLY A 597 19.04 0.23 -25.46
CA GLY A 597 19.35 1.38 -26.33
C GLY A 597 18.48 2.61 -26.03
N GLU A 598 17.22 2.42 -25.65
CA GLU A 598 16.33 3.52 -25.26
C GLU A 598 16.80 4.25 -23.98
N LEU A 599 17.66 3.62 -23.15
CA LEU A 599 18.19 4.18 -21.93
C LEU A 599 19.44 5.05 -22.11
N THR A 600 19.94 5.16 -23.33
CA THR A 600 21.21 5.87 -23.64
C THR A 600 21.19 7.34 -23.18
N ARG A 601 20.07 8.05 -23.38
CA ARG A 601 19.93 9.43 -22.91
C ARG A 601 19.94 9.54 -21.40
N LEU A 602 19.23 8.62 -20.74
CA LEU A 602 19.16 8.52 -19.29
C LEU A 602 20.54 8.23 -18.68
N SER A 603 21.28 7.30 -19.27
CA SER A 603 22.66 6.95 -18.87
C SER A 603 23.62 8.10 -19.01
N ARG A 604 23.55 8.88 -20.11
CA ARG A 604 24.33 10.11 -20.30
C ARG A 604 23.97 11.18 -19.26
N ALA A 605 22.68 11.33 -18.94
CA ALA A 605 22.24 12.26 -17.91
C ALA A 605 22.81 11.84 -16.55
N LEU A 606 22.77 10.55 -16.20
CA LEU A 606 23.37 10.05 -14.96
C LEU A 606 24.88 10.32 -14.91
N SER A 607 25.61 10.13 -16.03
CA SER A 607 27.03 10.46 -16.09
C SER A 607 27.30 11.94 -15.86
N ALA A 608 26.49 12.83 -16.42
CA ALA A 608 26.60 14.26 -16.19
C ALA A 608 26.29 14.64 -14.73
N VAL A 609 25.28 14.02 -14.12
CA VAL A 609 24.93 14.22 -12.71
C VAL A 609 26.07 13.74 -11.80
N GLY A 610 26.67 12.59 -12.07
CA GLY A 610 27.83 12.07 -11.34
C GLY A 610 29.03 13.01 -11.41
N ALA A 611 29.35 13.53 -12.59
CA ALA A 611 30.44 14.49 -12.77
C ALA A 611 30.22 15.81 -11.98
N ILE A 612 29.00 16.36 -12.03
CA ILE A 612 28.62 17.56 -11.25
C ILE A 612 28.76 17.28 -9.76
N GLY A 613 28.35 16.11 -9.30
CA GLY A 613 28.47 15.70 -7.91
C GLY A 613 29.94 15.61 -7.45
N LEU A 614 30.83 15.04 -8.26
CA LEU A 614 32.26 14.97 -7.97
C LEU A 614 32.91 16.36 -7.88
N GLU A 615 32.61 17.25 -8.85
CA GLU A 615 33.05 18.66 -8.80
C GLU A 615 32.58 19.34 -7.50
N SER A 616 31.34 19.09 -7.08
CA SER A 616 30.77 19.64 -5.83
C SER A 616 31.53 19.15 -4.59
N LEU A 617 31.85 17.85 -4.55
CA LEU A 617 32.61 17.25 -3.43
C LEU A 617 34.02 17.84 -3.33
N ASP A 618 34.67 18.15 -4.47
CA ASP A 618 36.01 18.78 -4.47
C ASP A 618 36.01 20.18 -3.79
N PHE A 619 34.94 20.95 -3.99
CA PHE A 619 34.76 22.22 -3.25
C PHE A 619 34.55 21.97 -1.75
N ILE A 620 33.67 21.02 -1.40
CA ILE A 620 33.31 20.73 0.00
C ILE A 620 34.53 20.18 0.77
N GLU A 621 35.27 19.23 0.23
CA GLU A 621 36.40 18.58 0.88
C GLU A 621 37.61 19.51 0.99
N THR A 622 37.82 20.40 0.01
CA THR A 622 38.90 21.41 0.06
C THR A 622 38.55 22.65 0.87
N GLY A 623 37.28 22.78 1.32
CA GLY A 623 36.79 23.96 2.04
C GLY A 623 36.71 25.23 1.18
N LYS A 624 36.84 25.11 -0.13
CA LYS A 624 36.73 26.24 -1.06
C LYS A 624 35.27 26.54 -1.36
N THR A 625 34.95 27.84 -1.45
CA THR A 625 33.60 28.25 -1.89
C THR A 625 33.53 28.21 -3.41
N ALA A 626 32.51 27.56 -3.96
CA ALA A 626 32.29 27.55 -5.40
C ALA A 626 31.82 28.93 -5.90
N PRO A 627 32.25 29.36 -7.10
CA PRO A 627 31.78 30.61 -7.70
C PRO A 627 30.27 30.59 -7.92
N GLU A 628 29.62 31.72 -7.75
CA GLU A 628 28.15 31.84 -7.90
C GLU A 628 27.67 31.48 -9.32
N THR A 629 28.46 31.84 -10.33
CA THR A 629 28.22 31.46 -11.73
C THR A 629 28.28 29.95 -11.91
N TRP A 630 29.25 29.26 -11.31
CA TRP A 630 29.37 27.80 -11.37
C TRP A 630 28.14 27.13 -10.74
N ILE A 631 27.72 27.61 -9.57
CA ILE A 631 26.52 27.07 -8.86
C ILE A 631 25.29 27.22 -9.74
N SER A 632 25.05 28.42 -10.27
CA SER A 632 23.91 28.72 -11.12
C SER A 632 23.88 27.85 -12.37
N GLU A 633 25.00 27.72 -13.08
CA GLU A 633 25.11 26.85 -14.26
C GLU A 633 24.85 25.36 -13.94
N ARG A 634 25.40 24.85 -12.81
CA ARG A 634 25.18 23.45 -12.43
C ARG A 634 23.74 23.15 -12.01
N LEU A 635 23.12 24.07 -11.24
CA LEU A 635 21.69 23.95 -10.88
C LEU A 635 20.80 24.00 -12.13
N GLN A 636 21.11 24.88 -13.10
CA GLN A 636 20.38 24.94 -14.36
C GLN A 636 20.52 23.66 -15.19
N ARG A 637 21.72 23.06 -15.25
CA ARG A 637 21.96 21.79 -15.93
C ARG A 637 21.21 20.64 -15.26
N LEU A 638 21.21 20.58 -13.92
CA LEU A 638 20.43 19.58 -13.17
C LEU A 638 18.93 19.74 -13.44
N ALA A 639 18.42 20.96 -13.45
CA ALA A 639 17.00 21.24 -13.74
C ALA A 639 16.60 20.81 -15.17
N ALA A 640 17.47 20.98 -16.15
CA ALA A 640 17.22 20.54 -17.53
C ALA A 640 17.12 19.01 -17.68
N MET A 641 17.74 18.24 -16.78
CA MET A 641 17.70 16.78 -16.74
C MET A 641 16.58 16.24 -15.84
N ASP A 642 15.94 17.09 -15.04
CA ASP A 642 14.86 16.72 -14.10
C ASP A 642 13.51 16.60 -14.82
N ARG A 643 13.44 15.63 -15.73
CA ARG A 643 12.25 15.31 -16.54
C ARG A 643 12.20 13.81 -16.79
N PRO A 644 11.02 13.25 -17.06
CA PRO A 644 10.89 11.83 -17.41
C PRO A 644 11.70 11.50 -18.68
N GLU A 645 12.46 10.40 -18.62
CA GLU A 645 13.13 9.79 -19.76
C GLU A 645 12.98 8.26 -19.64
N ALA A 646 12.58 7.56 -20.70
CA ALA A 646 12.26 6.13 -20.68
C ALA A 646 11.25 5.76 -19.54
N GLU A 647 10.28 6.66 -19.28
CA GLU A 647 9.22 6.52 -18.28
C GLU A 647 9.73 6.47 -16.81
N VAL A 648 10.94 6.94 -16.55
CA VAL A 648 11.49 7.06 -15.19
C VAL A 648 12.01 8.47 -14.91
N MET A 649 12.09 8.83 -13.63
CA MET A 649 12.76 10.04 -13.17
C MET A 649 14.18 9.74 -12.73
N LEU A 650 15.13 10.62 -13.05
CA LEU A 650 16.51 10.50 -12.58
C LEU A 650 16.63 11.03 -11.15
N ALA A 651 16.34 10.16 -10.19
CA ALA A 651 16.35 10.48 -8.76
C ALA A 651 17.72 10.96 -8.25
N ALA A 652 18.80 10.52 -8.87
CA ALA A 652 20.19 10.91 -8.59
C ALA A 652 20.42 12.43 -8.60
N ILE A 653 19.55 13.21 -9.24
CA ILE A 653 19.61 14.68 -9.24
C ILE A 653 19.46 15.25 -7.82
N ARG A 654 18.64 14.63 -6.96
CA ARG A 654 18.32 15.17 -5.64
C ARG A 654 19.54 15.31 -4.72
N PRO A 655 20.33 14.25 -4.43
CA PRO A 655 21.52 14.38 -3.60
C PRO A 655 22.58 15.30 -4.24
N VAL A 656 22.73 15.32 -5.56
CA VAL A 656 23.71 16.18 -6.24
C VAL A 656 23.30 17.65 -6.15
N ARG A 657 22.02 17.97 -6.25
CA ARG A 657 21.52 19.34 -6.00
C ARG A 657 21.89 19.84 -4.61
N LEU A 658 21.77 18.99 -3.59
CA LEU A 658 22.18 19.30 -2.21
C LEU A 658 23.69 19.56 -2.12
N LEU A 659 24.52 18.78 -2.82
CA LEU A 659 25.97 18.98 -2.85
C LEU A 659 26.36 20.29 -3.55
N VAL A 660 25.73 20.61 -4.69
CA VAL A 660 25.97 21.90 -5.39
C VAL A 660 25.60 23.07 -4.48
N GLN A 661 24.49 23.02 -3.78
CA GLN A 661 24.09 24.04 -2.80
C GLN A 661 25.08 24.12 -1.63
N ALA A 662 25.55 22.98 -1.13
CA ALA A 662 26.53 22.94 -0.04
C ALA A 662 27.89 23.53 -0.43
N ALA A 663 28.31 23.39 -1.70
CA ALA A 663 29.55 23.97 -2.22
C ALA A 663 29.57 25.52 -2.17
N SER A 664 28.40 26.19 -2.05
CA SER A 664 28.27 27.62 -1.87
C SER A 664 28.66 28.13 -0.48
N ALA A 665 28.54 27.29 0.54
CA ALA A 665 28.67 27.69 1.94
C ALA A 665 30.13 27.71 2.44
N GLY A 666 31.09 27.14 1.70
CA GLY A 666 32.48 26.99 2.16
C GLY A 666 32.53 26.28 3.53
N ASN A 667 33.63 26.46 4.25
CA ASN A 667 33.86 25.79 5.55
C ASN A 667 33.01 26.33 6.73
N GLN A 668 32.02 27.19 6.52
CA GLN A 668 31.23 27.76 7.62
C GLN A 668 30.23 26.81 8.26
N GLY A 669 30.02 25.58 7.70
CA GLY A 669 29.00 24.61 8.15
C GLY A 669 29.53 23.32 8.77
N VAL A 670 30.81 22.99 8.74
CA VAL A 670 31.32 21.64 9.08
C VAL A 670 31.62 21.45 10.57
N PHE A 671 31.71 22.52 11.38
CA PHE A 671 32.03 22.43 12.83
C PHE A 671 31.09 23.24 13.74
N ARG A 672 29.78 23.12 13.56
CA ARG A 672 28.82 23.53 14.59
C ARG A 672 27.66 22.52 14.65
N ARG A 673 27.91 21.41 15.37
CA ARG A 673 27.05 20.77 16.39
C ARG A 673 27.65 19.45 16.83
#